data_00ba7b57d2d3c2a8f1f82751455b7e42
#
_entry.id   00ba7b57d2d3c2a8f1f82751455b7e42
#
_cell.length_a   1.000
_cell.length_b   1.000
_cell.length_c   1.000
_cell.angle_alpha   90.00
_cell.angle_beta   90.00
_cell.angle_gamma   90.00
#
_symmetry.space_group_name_H-M   'P 1'
#
loop_
_entity.id
_entity.type
_entity.pdbx_description
1 polymer ?
#
loop_
_entity_poly.entity_id
_entity_poly.type
_entity_poly.pdbx_seq_one_letter_code
_entity_poly.pdbx_strand_id
1 'polypeptide(L)'
;MSSFDKYRVHEVAKDFGLASKTIVEILTKYATAPKNHMQVLEDPELSLIFESLTQRNQCATMEELFKVPEPKPEAAQAAKDRPAQQQGKQAQPAAQQPSQAQGQPAQAAQQPAQQQAKPKEQKPHVPRQEPKKRVIDTRGGGNVNLGKYDERFDRLAGAHAGENEKRGKEKFQNRQKQRQQQAAASAKRRAEERERMQKLQFEIAKKAQLKVQIPDAIGVGELASRMKKSGTEVVKALIKNGVMASLSDIIDYDTAALVAMELGCKVEKEVVVTVEEKLIDDSEDRPEDLVPRAPVVVVMGHVDHGKTSLLDYIRKANVAAGEAGGITQHIGAYTVNVKGSPITFLDTPGHEAFTSMRARGASVTDIAILVVAANDGIMPQTIESINHAKAANIPIVVAVNKMDMPGANPERVKQQLTEYDLVSEEWGGDTIVCPISAKTGEGIDNLLENLVVLAEIQELKANPNRAAKGAVIEARLDRGRGPIMTVLVQNGTLHQGDIIIAGTAVGRVRTMVNDKGQRVTEAGPSVPVEIAGMSEVPGAGDTFNAVADERMARELVEERKQQEKDRTLGVAKKVTLDDLFARIQQGEIKDFNIIVKADVQGSAEAVKTSLEKLSNEEVRVKVIHSGVGAISESDVMLAATSGAIIVGFNVRPDNAARDNAARANVEMRMYRVIYDCINEIETAMKGMLAPKFEEQVIGHVEIRQLYKVSKVGTVCGCYVQDGKVQRGCKVRVVRDGIVVFEGEMASLRRFKDDVKEVASGYECGIQIEKFNDEREGDIIEAYVMKQIEG
;
A
#
# COMPACT_ATOMS: atom_id res chain seq x y z
N MET A 1 -32.99 9.19 10.22
CA MET A 1 -33.48 7.87 9.77
C MET A 1 -32.47 7.35 8.75
N SER A 2 -31.64 6.41 9.17
CA SER A 2 -30.56 5.84 8.35
C SER A 2 -31.16 5.05 7.18
N SER A 3 -30.68 5.29 5.98
CA SER A 3 -30.99 4.49 4.78
C SER A 3 -30.38 3.10 5.01
N PHE A 4 -31.22 2.12 5.31
CA PHE A 4 -30.82 0.72 5.34
C PHE A 4 -30.43 0.28 3.94
N ASP A 5 -29.21 -0.22 3.77
CA ASP A 5 -28.76 -0.87 2.55
C ASP A 5 -29.70 -2.04 2.24
N LYS A 6 -30.28 -2.03 1.05
CA LYS A 6 -31.23 -3.07 0.61
C LYS A 6 -30.44 -4.28 0.14
N TYR A 7 -30.35 -5.30 0.96
CA TYR A 7 -29.65 -6.55 0.64
C TYR A 7 -30.40 -7.40 -0.38
N ARG A 8 -29.65 -7.99 -1.32
CA ARG A 8 -30.19 -8.90 -2.33
C ARG A 8 -29.88 -10.35 -1.98
N VAL A 9 -30.65 -11.31 -2.49
CA VAL A 9 -30.50 -12.74 -2.21
C VAL A 9 -29.07 -13.24 -2.45
N HIS A 10 -28.41 -12.80 -3.53
CA HIS A 10 -27.04 -13.22 -3.85
C HIS A 10 -25.96 -12.56 -2.98
N GLU A 11 -26.19 -11.35 -2.49
CA GLU A 11 -25.31 -10.64 -1.56
C GLU A 11 -25.27 -11.35 -0.22
N VAL A 12 -26.45 -11.65 0.31
CA VAL A 12 -26.58 -12.42 1.55
C VAL A 12 -25.95 -13.82 1.41
N ALA A 13 -26.13 -14.49 0.27
CA ALA A 13 -25.51 -15.78 0.02
C ALA A 13 -23.98 -15.70 0.01
N LYS A 14 -23.42 -14.64 -0.57
CA LYS A 14 -21.97 -14.37 -0.62
C LYS A 14 -21.41 -14.09 0.76
N ASP A 15 -22.08 -13.27 1.55
CA ASP A 15 -21.63 -12.91 2.90
C ASP A 15 -21.59 -14.11 3.85
N PHE A 16 -22.49 -15.10 3.64
CA PHE A 16 -22.49 -16.34 4.40
C PHE A 16 -21.68 -17.48 3.76
N GLY A 17 -21.02 -17.25 2.62
CA GLY A 17 -20.27 -18.29 1.90
C GLY A 17 -21.13 -19.44 1.39
N LEU A 18 -22.42 -19.19 1.14
CA LEU A 18 -23.42 -20.18 0.71
C LEU A 18 -23.81 -19.99 -0.76
N ALA A 19 -24.25 -21.08 -1.40
CA ALA A 19 -24.85 -20.97 -2.72
C ALA A 19 -26.18 -20.21 -2.65
N SER A 20 -26.44 -19.27 -3.58
CA SER A 20 -27.71 -18.51 -3.65
C SER A 20 -28.93 -19.41 -3.67
N LYS A 21 -28.80 -20.63 -4.19
CA LYS A 21 -29.84 -21.66 -4.18
C LYS A 21 -30.28 -22.07 -2.77
N THR A 22 -29.35 -22.13 -1.81
CA THR A 22 -29.66 -22.45 -0.42
C THR A 22 -30.51 -21.39 0.25
N ILE A 23 -30.22 -20.10 -0.02
CA ILE A 23 -31.03 -18.99 0.48
C ILE A 23 -32.44 -19.00 -0.14
N VAL A 24 -32.52 -19.29 -1.45
CA VAL A 24 -33.82 -19.45 -2.14
C VAL A 24 -34.63 -20.61 -1.57
N GLU A 25 -34.00 -21.73 -1.23
CA GLU A 25 -34.65 -22.89 -0.58
C GLU A 25 -35.19 -22.52 0.82
N ILE A 26 -34.43 -21.76 1.60
CA ILE A 26 -34.87 -21.27 2.92
C ILE A 26 -36.09 -20.37 2.77
N LEU A 27 -36.04 -19.38 1.87
CA LEU A 27 -37.14 -18.47 1.60
C LEU A 27 -38.38 -19.19 1.05
N THR A 28 -38.19 -20.15 0.15
CA THR A 28 -39.31 -20.96 -0.37
C THR A 28 -39.99 -21.77 0.70
N LYS A 29 -39.26 -22.19 1.75
CA LYS A 29 -39.78 -23.02 2.83
C LYS A 29 -40.53 -22.23 3.91
N TYR A 30 -40.08 -21.01 4.21
CA TYR A 30 -40.54 -20.23 5.35
C TYR A 30 -41.20 -18.89 4.99
N ALA A 31 -41.03 -18.40 3.75
CA ALA A 31 -41.56 -17.13 3.24
C ALA A 31 -42.07 -17.29 1.79
N THR A 32 -42.11 -16.20 1.04
CA THR A 32 -42.42 -16.18 -0.38
C THR A 32 -41.22 -16.52 -1.23
N ALA A 33 -41.36 -17.47 -2.18
CA ALA A 33 -40.29 -17.82 -3.10
C ALA A 33 -39.81 -16.59 -3.90
N PRO A 34 -38.55 -16.20 -3.87
CA PRO A 34 -38.04 -15.05 -4.61
C PRO A 34 -38.12 -15.32 -6.12
N LYS A 35 -38.52 -14.32 -6.90
CA LYS A 35 -38.66 -14.43 -8.36
C LYS A 35 -37.32 -14.62 -9.07
N ASN A 36 -36.25 -14.10 -8.51
CA ASN A 36 -34.88 -14.28 -8.99
C ASN A 36 -33.88 -14.00 -7.86
N HIS A 37 -32.60 -14.38 -8.08
CA HIS A 37 -31.49 -14.20 -7.11
C HIS A 37 -31.08 -12.73 -6.90
N MET A 38 -31.56 -11.81 -7.73
CA MET A 38 -31.32 -10.35 -7.62
C MET A 38 -32.44 -9.63 -6.88
N GLN A 39 -33.43 -10.34 -6.38
CA GLN A 39 -34.51 -9.74 -5.62
C GLN A 39 -33.97 -9.14 -4.31
N VAL A 40 -34.42 -7.92 -4.00
CA VAL A 40 -34.13 -7.26 -2.75
C VAL A 40 -34.95 -7.94 -1.66
N LEU A 41 -34.32 -8.28 -0.57
CA LEU A 41 -34.92 -8.87 0.61
C LEU A 41 -35.49 -7.78 1.53
N GLU A 42 -36.64 -8.06 2.12
CA GLU A 42 -37.22 -7.24 3.16
C GLU A 42 -36.72 -7.69 4.53
N ASP A 43 -36.75 -6.79 5.53
CA ASP A 43 -36.26 -7.06 6.90
C ASP A 43 -36.81 -8.34 7.52
N PRO A 44 -38.10 -8.74 7.33
CA PRO A 44 -38.62 -10.00 7.82
C PRO A 44 -38.00 -11.21 7.13
N GLU A 45 -37.69 -11.13 5.83
CA GLU A 45 -37.08 -12.21 5.04
C GLU A 45 -35.62 -12.40 5.44
N LEU A 46 -34.88 -11.30 5.69
CA LEU A 46 -33.53 -11.34 6.26
C LEU A 46 -33.50 -11.98 7.63
N SER A 47 -34.39 -11.61 8.53
CA SER A 47 -34.49 -12.18 9.87
C SER A 47 -34.75 -13.68 9.83
N LEU A 48 -35.60 -14.18 8.94
CA LEU A 48 -35.85 -15.60 8.73
C LEU A 48 -34.64 -16.37 8.24
N ILE A 49 -33.84 -15.77 7.32
CA ILE A 49 -32.59 -16.35 6.82
C ILE A 49 -31.59 -16.46 7.97
N PHE A 50 -31.38 -15.39 8.73
CA PHE A 50 -30.47 -15.39 9.89
C PHE A 50 -30.88 -16.45 10.93
N GLU A 51 -32.16 -16.53 11.29
CA GLU A 51 -32.66 -17.49 12.25
C GLU A 51 -32.46 -18.92 11.75
N SER A 52 -32.79 -19.21 10.49
CA SER A 52 -32.63 -20.53 9.88
C SER A 52 -31.16 -20.96 9.81
N LEU A 53 -30.24 -20.04 9.49
CA LEU A 53 -28.80 -20.31 9.43
C LEU A 53 -28.20 -20.51 10.82
N THR A 54 -28.63 -19.70 11.79
CA THR A 54 -28.20 -19.84 13.20
C THR A 54 -28.64 -21.18 13.78
N GLN A 55 -29.88 -21.60 13.52
CA GLN A 55 -30.38 -22.90 13.99
C GLN A 55 -29.66 -24.08 13.34
N ARG A 56 -29.22 -23.96 12.07
CA ARG A 56 -28.48 -25.03 11.37
C ARG A 56 -27.01 -25.14 11.80
N ASN A 57 -26.40 -24.03 12.23
CA ASN A 57 -24.98 -23.94 12.57
C ASN A 57 -24.78 -23.74 14.09
N GLN A 58 -25.66 -24.30 14.91
CA GLN A 58 -25.49 -24.30 16.37
C GLN A 58 -24.28 -25.17 16.75
N CYS A 59 -23.29 -24.57 17.37
CA CYS A 59 -22.13 -25.24 17.96
C CYS A 59 -22.38 -25.45 19.46
N ALA A 60 -22.11 -26.62 19.97
CA ALA A 60 -22.31 -26.95 21.38
C ALA A 60 -21.24 -26.32 22.28
N THR A 61 -20.06 -26.00 21.76
CA THR A 61 -18.95 -25.39 22.51
C THR A 61 -18.23 -24.33 21.68
N MET A 62 -17.62 -23.32 22.34
CA MET A 62 -16.83 -22.26 21.71
C MET A 62 -15.60 -22.83 20.94
N GLU A 63 -15.06 -23.97 21.37
CA GLU A 63 -13.90 -24.60 20.72
C GLU A 63 -14.23 -25.20 19.33
N GLU A 64 -15.51 -25.46 19.04
CA GLU A 64 -15.94 -25.94 17.72
C GLU A 64 -15.98 -24.81 16.67
N LEU A 65 -16.12 -23.56 17.10
CA LEU A 65 -16.12 -22.39 16.22
C LEU A 65 -14.74 -22.07 15.60
N PHE A 66 -13.65 -22.47 16.27
CA PHE A 66 -12.29 -22.21 15.84
C PHE A 66 -11.59 -23.42 15.19
N LYS A 67 -12.27 -24.53 15.00
CA LYS A 67 -11.75 -25.67 14.22
C LYS A 67 -11.79 -25.33 12.74
N VAL A 68 -10.60 -25.07 12.18
CA VAL A 68 -10.41 -24.97 10.73
C VAL A 68 -10.78 -26.32 10.12
N PRO A 69 -11.69 -26.42 9.13
CA PRO A 69 -12.03 -27.69 8.49
C PRO A 69 -10.82 -28.21 7.71
N GLU A 70 -10.32 -29.40 8.10
CA GLU A 70 -9.30 -30.12 7.32
C GLU A 70 -9.82 -30.40 5.91
N PRO A 71 -9.02 -30.17 4.85
CA PRO A 71 -9.41 -30.49 3.50
C PRO A 71 -9.50 -32.01 3.35
N LYS A 72 -10.65 -32.52 2.93
CA LYS A 72 -10.87 -33.95 2.60
C LYS A 72 -9.94 -34.33 1.45
N PRO A 73 -9.22 -35.45 1.55
CA PRO A 73 -8.39 -35.95 0.46
C PRO A 73 -9.25 -36.51 -0.66
N GLU A 74 -9.32 -35.87 -1.79
CA GLU A 74 -9.82 -36.46 -3.04
C GLU A 74 -8.68 -37.18 -3.79
N ALA A 75 -9.01 -38.36 -4.19
CA ALA A 75 -8.18 -39.42 -4.73
C ALA A 75 -7.30 -38.96 -5.93
N ALA A 76 -6.01 -39.27 -5.82
CA ALA A 76 -5.08 -39.34 -6.92
C ALA A 76 -5.43 -40.42 -7.94
N GLN A 77 -5.69 -40.07 -9.19
CA GLN A 77 -5.48 -40.97 -10.34
C GLN A 77 -5.07 -40.19 -11.59
N ALA A 78 -3.80 -40.35 -11.89
CA ALA A 78 -3.18 -40.52 -13.22
C ALA A 78 -3.76 -39.76 -14.42
N ALA A 79 -2.98 -38.88 -14.96
CA ALA A 79 -2.84 -38.71 -16.42
C ALA A 79 -1.43 -38.29 -16.77
N LYS A 80 -0.70 -39.21 -17.36
CA LYS A 80 0.50 -38.97 -18.15
C LYS A 80 0.11 -38.44 -19.53
N ASP A 81 0.99 -37.62 -20.08
CA ASP A 81 1.25 -37.40 -21.49
C ASP A 81 0.27 -36.53 -22.30
N ARG A 82 0.63 -35.34 -22.71
CA ARG A 82 1.29 -34.97 -23.97
C ARG A 82 1.14 -33.53 -24.40
N PRO A 83 1.86 -33.09 -25.44
CA PRO A 83 2.66 -31.88 -25.39
C PRO A 83 2.07 -30.68 -26.13
N ALA A 84 2.78 -29.57 -25.98
CA ALA A 84 2.57 -28.26 -26.59
C ALA A 84 2.35 -28.29 -28.11
N GLN A 85 1.44 -27.47 -28.58
CA GLN A 85 1.52 -26.88 -29.92
C GLN A 85 1.19 -25.39 -29.88
N GLN A 86 2.20 -24.65 -30.32
CA GLN A 86 2.15 -23.25 -30.66
C GLN A 86 1.12 -22.97 -31.76
N GLN A 87 0.42 -21.87 -31.69
CA GLN A 87 0.06 -21.11 -32.87
C GLN A 87 -0.15 -19.63 -32.53
N GLY A 88 0.75 -18.85 -33.14
CA GLY A 88 0.63 -17.42 -33.25
C GLY A 88 -0.29 -16.99 -34.40
N LYS A 89 -0.75 -15.77 -34.34
CA LYS A 89 -1.17 -14.87 -35.45
C LYS A 89 -1.21 -13.47 -34.85
N GLN A 90 -0.33 -12.60 -35.25
CA GLN A 90 -0.31 -11.69 -36.40
C GLN A 90 -1.66 -11.09 -36.81
N ALA A 91 -1.74 -9.77 -36.70
CA ALA A 91 -2.29 -8.88 -37.71
C ALA A 91 -1.82 -7.46 -37.49
N GLN A 92 -1.05 -6.95 -38.42
CA GLN A 92 -0.96 -5.56 -38.86
C GLN A 92 -2.25 -5.23 -39.71
N PRO A 93 -2.51 -4.03 -40.27
CA PRO A 93 -1.65 -2.89 -40.58
C PRO A 93 -2.33 -1.50 -40.68
N ALA A 94 -1.53 -0.60 -41.29
CA ALA A 94 -1.78 0.58 -42.15
C ALA A 94 -1.65 1.93 -41.45
N ALA A 95 -0.62 2.61 -41.69
CA ALA A 95 -0.17 3.49 -42.80
C ALA A 95 -1.01 4.77 -42.99
N GLN A 96 -0.31 5.90 -42.78
CA GLN A 96 -0.21 6.97 -43.78
C GLN A 96 0.72 8.10 -43.29
N GLN A 97 1.69 8.39 -44.14
CA GLN A 97 2.53 9.59 -44.24
C GLN A 97 1.71 10.74 -44.93
N PRO A 98 2.24 11.96 -45.24
CA PRO A 98 3.61 12.48 -45.13
C PRO A 98 3.72 14.01 -44.86
N SER A 99 4.93 14.52 -44.81
CA SER A 99 5.54 15.68 -45.49
C SER A 99 6.37 16.61 -44.63
N GLN A 100 7.66 16.66 -44.98
CA GLN A 100 8.51 17.77 -45.41
C GLN A 100 8.72 18.96 -44.43
N ALA A 101 9.87 19.57 -44.23
CA ALA A 101 11.10 19.69 -45.02
C ALA A 101 12.20 20.41 -44.20
N GLN A 102 13.46 20.13 -44.58
CA GLN A 102 14.61 21.07 -44.65
C GLN A 102 15.27 21.60 -43.37
N GLY A 103 16.56 21.36 -43.19
CA GLY A 103 17.67 22.13 -43.51
C GLY A 103 18.97 21.71 -42.81
N GLN A 104 19.99 21.32 -43.53
CA GLN A 104 21.40 21.23 -43.20
C GLN A 104 22.06 22.64 -43.11
N PRO A 105 23.37 22.88 -42.77
CA PRO A 105 24.54 21.97 -42.74
C PRO A 105 25.64 22.21 -41.66
N ALA A 106 26.47 21.17 -41.49
CA ALA A 106 27.93 21.13 -41.55
C ALA A 106 28.88 21.81 -40.53
N GLN A 107 29.84 21.06 -40.09
CA GLN A 107 31.32 21.11 -40.09
C GLN A 107 31.87 20.48 -38.81
N ALA A 108 32.61 19.43 -38.87
CA ALA A 108 33.92 19.09 -39.39
C ALA A 108 35.04 19.13 -38.30
N ALA A 109 35.87 18.07 -38.35
CA ALA A 109 37.26 17.93 -37.95
C ALA A 109 37.56 17.58 -36.47
N GLN A 110 38.43 16.69 -36.04
CA GLN A 110 39.62 16.01 -36.63
C GLN A 110 40.06 14.88 -35.67
N GLN A 111 40.59 13.80 -36.24
CA GLN A 111 41.44 12.80 -35.57
C GLN A 111 42.87 13.31 -35.35
N PRO A 112 43.73 12.68 -34.55
CA PRO A 112 44.61 11.58 -35.02
C PRO A 112 44.92 10.50 -33.97
N ALA A 113 44.99 9.25 -34.27
CA ALA A 113 46.02 8.35 -34.88
C ALA A 113 47.14 7.85 -33.95
N GLN A 114 47.37 6.52 -34.11
CA GLN A 114 48.59 5.70 -33.88
C GLN A 114 48.70 5.01 -32.52
N GLN A 115 49.06 3.72 -32.35
CA GLN A 115 49.93 2.82 -33.10
C GLN A 115 49.65 1.33 -32.73
N GLN A 116 49.62 0.51 -33.69
CA GLN A 116 50.25 -0.80 -34.01
C GLN A 116 50.78 -1.71 -32.90
N ALA A 117 50.32 -2.97 -32.95
CA ALA A 117 51.19 -4.16 -32.96
C ALA A 117 50.46 -5.41 -33.49
N LYS A 118 50.99 -6.03 -34.53
CA LYS A 118 50.64 -7.33 -35.17
C LYS A 118 51.56 -8.43 -34.64
N PRO A 119 51.46 -9.67 -35.08
CA PRO A 119 50.43 -10.71 -35.01
C PRO A 119 50.98 -12.07 -34.51
N LYS A 120 50.13 -13.05 -34.23
CA LYS A 120 50.50 -14.49 -34.33
C LYS A 120 49.36 -15.31 -34.93
N GLU A 121 49.77 -16.00 -36.01
CA GLU A 121 48.99 -16.96 -36.79
C GLU A 121 48.51 -18.16 -35.96
N GLN A 122 47.31 -18.60 -36.21
CA GLN A 122 46.94 -20.01 -36.09
C GLN A 122 45.88 -20.39 -37.15
N LYS A 123 46.08 -21.55 -37.70
CA LYS A 123 45.54 -22.17 -38.91
C LYS A 123 44.01 -22.40 -38.84
N PRO A 124 43.35 -22.49 -40.00
CA PRO A 124 41.86 -22.50 -40.06
C PRO A 124 41.28 -23.89 -39.78
N HIS A 125 40.23 -23.88 -38.93
CA HIS A 125 39.37 -25.02 -38.70
C HIS A 125 38.18 -24.93 -39.67
N VAL A 126 37.97 -25.97 -40.45
CA VAL A 126 36.93 -26.15 -41.44
C VAL A 126 35.59 -26.35 -40.69
N PRO A 127 34.55 -25.56 -40.91
CA PRO A 127 33.22 -25.83 -40.32
C PRO A 127 32.51 -26.92 -41.13
N ARG A 128 32.06 -27.91 -40.40
CA ARG A 128 31.17 -28.97 -40.84
C ARG A 128 29.82 -28.37 -41.21
N GLN A 129 29.40 -28.46 -42.46
CA GLN A 129 28.08 -28.00 -42.94
C GLN A 129 26.99 -28.89 -42.37
N GLU A 130 26.08 -28.29 -41.62
CA GLU A 130 24.78 -28.89 -41.26
C GLU A 130 23.85 -28.90 -42.47
N PRO A 131 23.01 -29.95 -42.64
CA PRO A 131 22.12 -30.02 -43.78
C PRO A 131 20.96 -29.01 -43.67
N LYS A 132 20.85 -28.16 -44.67
CA LYS A 132 19.75 -27.18 -44.80
C LYS A 132 18.41 -27.92 -44.86
N LYS A 133 17.56 -27.72 -43.87
CA LYS A 133 16.14 -28.09 -43.92
C LYS A 133 15.42 -27.31 -45.01
N ARG A 134 14.95 -27.98 -46.05
CA ARG A 134 14.07 -27.40 -47.07
C ARG A 134 12.65 -27.30 -46.48
N VAL A 135 12.22 -26.08 -46.28
CA VAL A 135 10.80 -25.82 -45.98
C VAL A 135 10.04 -25.83 -47.30
N ILE A 136 9.06 -26.72 -47.41
CA ILE A 136 8.12 -26.76 -48.53
C ILE A 136 6.92 -25.89 -48.13
N ASP A 137 6.75 -24.79 -48.83
CA ASP A 137 5.58 -23.90 -48.67
C ASP A 137 4.37 -24.50 -49.39
N THR A 138 3.35 -24.88 -48.66
CA THR A 138 2.14 -25.51 -49.19
C THR A 138 0.99 -24.51 -49.48
N ARG A 139 1.28 -23.21 -49.58
CA ARG A 139 0.29 -22.15 -49.75
C ARG A 139 0.00 -21.71 -51.21
N GLY A 140 0.61 -22.36 -52.19
CA GLY A 140 0.29 -22.13 -53.60
C GLY A 140 -0.48 -23.29 -54.18
N GLY A 141 -1.75 -23.07 -54.56
CA GLY A 141 -2.56 -24.01 -55.33
C GLY A 141 -2.01 -24.22 -56.73
N GLY A 142 -0.96 -25.07 -56.83
CA GLY A 142 -0.37 -25.50 -58.10
C GLY A 142 -0.43 -27.04 -58.17
N ASN A 143 -0.98 -27.56 -59.22
CA ASN A 143 -1.06 -28.98 -59.55
C ASN A 143 0.27 -29.70 -59.27
N VAL A 144 0.28 -30.58 -58.34
CA VAL A 144 1.41 -31.50 -58.09
C VAL A 144 1.39 -32.55 -59.20
N ASN A 145 2.37 -32.48 -60.08
CA ASN A 145 2.55 -33.44 -61.18
C ASN A 145 3.09 -34.75 -60.55
N LEU A 146 2.18 -35.71 -60.35
CA LEU A 146 2.42 -37.05 -59.79
C LEU A 146 3.22 -37.96 -60.72
N GLY A 147 3.58 -37.53 -61.93
CA GLY A 147 4.31 -38.33 -62.91
C GLY A 147 5.79 -38.59 -62.57
N LYS A 148 6.33 -38.01 -61.50
CA LYS A 148 7.74 -38.21 -61.12
C LYS A 148 7.95 -39.30 -60.03
N TYR A 149 6.88 -39.89 -59.50
CA TYR A 149 7.00 -40.94 -58.50
C TYR A 149 6.89 -42.36 -59.05
N ASP A 150 6.48 -42.54 -60.31
CA ASP A 150 6.33 -43.89 -60.90
C ASP A 150 7.62 -44.46 -61.56
N GLU A 151 8.66 -43.69 -61.77
CA GLU A 151 9.90 -44.18 -62.43
C GLU A 151 10.78 -45.06 -61.55
N ARG A 152 10.48 -45.21 -60.26
CA ARG A 152 11.26 -46.12 -59.40
C ARG A 152 10.70 -47.53 -59.25
N PHE A 153 9.45 -47.77 -59.65
CA PHE A 153 8.81 -49.08 -59.60
C PHE A 153 8.95 -49.86 -60.90
N ASP A 154 9.19 -49.18 -62.00
CA ASP A 154 9.34 -49.83 -63.27
C ASP A 154 10.74 -50.46 -63.50
N ARG A 155 11.76 -50.13 -62.72
CA ARG A 155 13.09 -50.71 -62.83
C ARG A 155 13.25 -52.10 -62.13
N LEU A 156 12.26 -52.56 -61.39
CA LEU A 156 12.32 -53.80 -60.66
C LEU A 156 11.43 -54.92 -61.31
N ALA A 157 10.78 -54.67 -62.43
CA ALA A 157 9.90 -55.65 -63.12
C ALA A 157 10.39 -56.08 -64.51
N GLY A 158 11.62 -55.72 -64.89
CA GLY A 158 12.17 -56.01 -66.20
C GLY A 158 13.23 -57.07 -66.26
N ALA A 159 12.96 -58.32 -65.85
CA ALA A 159 13.74 -59.46 -66.25
C ALA A 159 12.81 -60.67 -66.20
N HIS A 160 12.56 -61.25 -67.41
CA HIS A 160 11.87 -62.47 -67.84
C HIS A 160 10.49 -62.26 -68.46
N ALA A 161 10.49 -62.25 -69.84
CA ALA A 161 9.62 -63.07 -70.64
C ALA A 161 9.86 -62.81 -72.13
N GLY A 162 10.48 -63.72 -72.74
CA GLY A 162 10.38 -63.97 -74.20
C GLY A 162 9.14 -64.82 -74.46
N GLU A 163 8.53 -64.58 -75.62
CA GLU A 163 7.65 -65.44 -76.38
C GLU A 163 6.27 -65.89 -75.78
N ASN A 164 5.20 -65.14 -76.14
CA ASN A 164 4.08 -65.80 -76.86
C ASN A 164 3.06 -64.73 -77.30
N GLU A 165 3.18 -64.35 -78.56
CA GLU A 165 2.18 -63.56 -79.27
C GLU A 165 1.06 -64.44 -79.81
N LYS A 166 -0.16 -63.88 -79.79
CA LYS A 166 -1.36 -64.30 -80.51
C LYS A 166 -2.29 -65.34 -79.86
N ARG A 167 -2.94 -64.97 -78.77
CA ARG A 167 -4.27 -65.47 -78.43
C ARG A 167 -4.87 -64.66 -77.18
N GLY A 168 -4.87 -63.46 -77.19
CA GLY A 168 -5.26 -62.67 -75.92
C GLY A 168 -6.02 -61.41 -76.09
N LYS A 169 -6.27 -60.90 -77.26
CA LYS A 169 -6.87 -59.49 -77.37
C LYS A 169 -8.35 -59.38 -76.93
N GLU A 170 -9.14 -60.41 -76.97
CA GLU A 170 -10.57 -60.35 -76.51
C GLU A 170 -10.75 -60.60 -75.01
N LYS A 171 -9.90 -61.42 -74.36
CA LYS A 171 -9.98 -61.60 -72.91
C LYS A 171 -9.47 -60.43 -72.09
N PHE A 172 -8.58 -59.59 -72.61
CA PHE A 172 -8.01 -58.46 -71.95
C PHE A 172 -8.98 -57.24 -71.83
N GLN A 173 -9.77 -57.01 -72.86
CA GLN A 173 -10.74 -55.89 -72.81
C GLN A 173 -11.87 -56.18 -71.83
N ASN A 174 -12.30 -57.39 -71.65
CA ASN A 174 -13.34 -57.76 -70.66
C ASN A 174 -12.84 -57.74 -69.23
N ARG A 175 -11.55 -58.09 -68.97
CA ARG A 175 -10.94 -57.95 -67.65
C ARG A 175 -10.62 -56.52 -67.27
N GLN A 176 -10.30 -55.68 -68.27
CA GLN A 176 -10.06 -54.26 -68.04
C GLN A 176 -11.36 -53.53 -67.69
N LYS A 177 -12.47 -53.80 -68.39
CA LYS A 177 -13.81 -53.30 -68.04
C LYS A 177 -14.31 -53.76 -66.67
N GLN A 178 -14.05 -55.05 -66.31
CA GLN A 178 -14.41 -55.53 -64.96
C GLN A 178 -13.53 -54.94 -63.84
N ARG A 179 -12.23 -54.71 -64.10
CA ARG A 179 -11.34 -54.03 -63.16
C ARG A 179 -11.72 -52.52 -63.01
N GLN A 180 -12.09 -51.88 -64.12
CA GLN A 180 -12.56 -50.50 -64.04
C GLN A 180 -13.89 -50.37 -63.30
N GLN A 181 -14.83 -51.30 -63.53
CA GLN A 181 -16.11 -51.32 -62.79
C GLN A 181 -15.91 -51.67 -61.31
N GLN A 182 -14.98 -52.64 -60.98
CA GLN A 182 -14.67 -52.89 -59.57
C GLN A 182 -13.88 -51.73 -58.92
N ALA A 183 -12.99 -51.08 -59.66
CA ALA A 183 -12.29 -49.89 -59.14
C ALA A 183 -13.26 -48.70 -58.95
N ALA A 184 -14.20 -48.50 -59.89
CA ALA A 184 -15.23 -47.49 -59.72
C ALA A 184 -16.17 -47.75 -58.54
N ALA A 185 -16.58 -49.01 -58.36
CA ALA A 185 -17.40 -49.46 -57.22
C ALA A 185 -16.67 -49.31 -55.86
N SER A 186 -15.35 -49.64 -55.84
CA SER A 186 -14.53 -49.49 -54.66
C SER A 186 -14.24 -47.98 -54.36
N ALA A 187 -14.06 -47.16 -55.39
CA ALA A 187 -13.94 -45.72 -55.23
C ALA A 187 -15.24 -45.07 -54.72
N LYS A 188 -16.38 -45.54 -55.21
CA LYS A 188 -17.68 -45.05 -54.74
C LYS A 188 -17.94 -45.47 -53.28
N ARG A 189 -17.63 -46.70 -52.90
CA ARG A 189 -17.72 -47.13 -51.51
C ARG A 189 -16.79 -46.34 -50.56
N ARG A 190 -15.55 -46.09 -50.98
CA ARG A 190 -14.64 -45.22 -50.22
C ARG A 190 -15.09 -43.77 -50.14
N ALA A 191 -15.73 -43.24 -51.15
CA ALA A 191 -16.33 -41.91 -51.13
C ALA A 191 -17.54 -41.84 -50.18
N GLU A 192 -18.42 -42.82 -50.24
CA GLU A 192 -19.57 -42.97 -49.31
C GLU A 192 -19.10 -43.17 -47.84
N GLU A 193 -18.03 -43.95 -47.63
CA GLU A 193 -17.44 -44.16 -46.31
C GLU A 193 -16.78 -42.89 -45.74
N ARG A 194 -16.09 -42.09 -46.61
CA ARG A 194 -15.56 -40.77 -46.24
C ARG A 194 -16.68 -39.78 -45.90
N GLU A 195 -17.72 -39.78 -46.68
CA GLU A 195 -18.87 -38.90 -46.44
C GLU A 195 -19.59 -39.28 -45.12
N ARG A 196 -19.69 -40.59 -44.84
CA ARG A 196 -20.24 -41.09 -43.60
C ARG A 196 -19.37 -40.76 -42.40
N MET A 197 -18.03 -40.88 -42.53
CA MET A 197 -17.09 -40.46 -41.52
C MET A 197 -17.09 -38.96 -41.27
N GLN A 198 -17.21 -38.16 -42.35
CA GLN A 198 -17.33 -36.71 -42.21
C GLN A 198 -18.64 -36.33 -41.50
N LYS A 199 -19.78 -36.98 -41.86
CA LYS A 199 -21.03 -36.74 -41.15
C LYS A 199 -20.96 -37.14 -39.70
N LEU A 200 -20.33 -38.27 -39.39
CA LEU A 200 -20.12 -38.75 -38.02
C LEU A 200 -19.21 -37.78 -37.23
N GLN A 201 -18.13 -37.32 -37.83
CA GLN A 201 -17.23 -36.31 -37.22
C GLN A 201 -17.96 -34.98 -36.99
N PHE A 202 -18.83 -34.57 -37.92
CA PHE A 202 -19.66 -33.39 -37.80
C PHE A 202 -20.70 -33.52 -36.67
N GLU A 203 -21.30 -34.71 -36.54
CA GLU A 203 -22.22 -34.98 -35.42
C GLU A 203 -21.51 -35.10 -34.07
N ILE A 204 -20.32 -35.64 -34.03
CA ILE A 204 -19.48 -35.70 -32.81
C ILE A 204 -19.07 -34.28 -32.44
N ALA A 205 -18.63 -33.44 -33.39
CA ALA A 205 -18.28 -32.05 -33.17
C ALA A 205 -19.51 -31.23 -32.74
N LYS A 206 -20.70 -31.55 -33.24
CA LYS A 206 -21.95 -30.88 -32.82
C LYS A 206 -22.47 -31.30 -31.47
N LYS A 207 -22.13 -32.54 -31.02
CA LYS A 207 -22.42 -33.07 -29.68
C LYS A 207 -21.35 -32.73 -28.63
N ALA A 208 -20.14 -32.33 -29.03
CA ALA A 208 -19.11 -31.84 -28.11
C ALA A 208 -19.57 -30.49 -27.54
N GLN A 209 -19.98 -30.45 -26.28
CA GLN A 209 -20.28 -29.22 -25.58
C GLN A 209 -19.03 -28.36 -25.57
N LEU A 210 -19.18 -27.13 -26.05
CA LEU A 210 -18.08 -26.16 -26.09
C LEU A 210 -17.70 -25.82 -24.64
N LYS A 211 -16.46 -26.05 -24.27
CA LYS A 211 -15.94 -25.59 -22.99
C LYS A 211 -15.57 -24.12 -23.11
N VAL A 212 -16.10 -23.31 -22.24
CA VAL A 212 -15.86 -21.87 -22.17
C VAL A 212 -15.24 -21.54 -20.85
N GLN A 213 -14.08 -20.90 -20.88
CA GLN A 213 -13.42 -20.36 -19.69
C GLN A 213 -13.94 -18.96 -19.46
N ILE A 214 -14.38 -18.65 -18.24
CA ILE A 214 -14.97 -17.36 -17.85
C ILE A 214 -14.19 -16.82 -16.67
N PRO A 215 -13.64 -15.59 -16.76
CA PRO A 215 -13.03 -14.89 -15.63
C PRO A 215 -14.09 -14.40 -14.63
N ASP A 216 -13.68 -13.84 -13.49
CA ASP A 216 -14.58 -13.31 -12.47
C ASP A 216 -15.49 -12.18 -12.96
N ALA A 217 -15.05 -11.41 -13.96
CA ALA A 217 -15.87 -10.42 -14.64
C ALA A 217 -15.57 -10.45 -16.15
N ILE A 218 -16.62 -10.46 -17.00
CA ILE A 218 -16.46 -10.57 -18.46
C ILE A 218 -17.45 -9.64 -19.17
N GLY A 219 -16.99 -9.00 -20.26
CA GLY A 219 -17.87 -8.24 -21.15
C GLY A 219 -18.85 -9.15 -21.91
N VAL A 220 -20.10 -8.73 -22.05
CA VAL A 220 -21.14 -9.50 -22.75
C VAL A 220 -20.74 -9.85 -24.19
N GLY A 221 -20.06 -8.91 -24.88
CA GLY A 221 -19.53 -9.13 -26.22
C GLY A 221 -18.42 -10.18 -26.27
N GLU A 222 -17.55 -10.20 -25.28
CA GLU A 222 -16.47 -11.17 -25.15
C GLU A 222 -17.00 -12.56 -24.82
N LEU A 223 -17.96 -12.64 -23.88
CA LEU A 223 -18.65 -13.89 -23.55
C LEU A 223 -19.31 -14.51 -24.81
N ALA A 224 -19.98 -13.68 -25.62
CA ALA A 224 -20.56 -14.12 -26.89
C ALA A 224 -19.50 -14.67 -27.86
N SER A 225 -18.35 -14.03 -27.96
CA SER A 225 -17.23 -14.46 -28.80
C SER A 225 -16.63 -15.78 -28.30
N ARG A 226 -16.42 -15.93 -26.99
CA ARG A 226 -15.91 -17.16 -26.36
C ARG A 226 -16.87 -18.34 -26.54
N MET A 227 -18.18 -18.10 -26.46
CA MET A 227 -19.24 -19.10 -26.73
C MET A 227 -19.47 -19.37 -28.21
N LYS A 228 -18.85 -18.61 -29.12
CA LYS A 228 -19.12 -18.66 -30.58
C LYS A 228 -20.61 -18.48 -30.90
N LYS A 229 -21.29 -17.61 -30.16
CA LYS A 229 -22.70 -17.26 -30.30
C LYS A 229 -22.82 -15.79 -30.70
N SER A 230 -23.97 -15.42 -31.23
CA SER A 230 -24.25 -14.01 -31.54
C SER A 230 -24.49 -13.21 -30.25
N GLY A 231 -23.95 -11.98 -30.15
CA GLY A 231 -24.16 -11.13 -28.99
C GLY A 231 -25.65 -10.88 -28.69
N THR A 232 -26.50 -10.87 -29.71
CA THR A 232 -27.95 -10.74 -29.53
C THR A 232 -28.61 -11.94 -28.87
N GLU A 233 -28.06 -13.16 -29.02
CA GLU A 233 -28.53 -14.34 -28.31
C GLU A 233 -28.17 -14.30 -26.83
N VAL A 234 -26.96 -13.82 -26.52
CA VAL A 234 -26.49 -13.67 -25.14
C VAL A 234 -27.27 -12.59 -24.42
N VAL A 235 -27.49 -11.43 -25.03
CA VAL A 235 -28.32 -10.35 -24.47
C VAL A 235 -29.75 -10.81 -24.22
N LYS A 236 -30.37 -11.60 -25.17
CA LYS A 236 -31.71 -12.17 -24.97
C LYS A 236 -31.74 -13.15 -23.76
N ALA A 237 -30.70 -13.96 -23.60
CA ALA A 237 -30.61 -14.87 -22.45
C ALA A 237 -30.44 -14.10 -21.13
N LEU A 238 -29.63 -13.02 -21.12
CA LEU A 238 -29.50 -12.12 -19.97
C LEU A 238 -30.83 -11.45 -19.58
N ILE A 239 -31.56 -10.90 -20.56
CA ILE A 239 -32.89 -10.28 -20.34
C ILE A 239 -33.90 -11.31 -19.79
N LYS A 240 -33.86 -12.55 -20.31
CA LYS A 240 -34.73 -13.64 -19.81
C LYS A 240 -34.43 -14.00 -18.35
N ASN A 241 -33.17 -13.90 -17.94
CA ASN A 241 -32.71 -14.10 -16.55
C ASN A 241 -32.84 -12.83 -15.69
N GLY A 242 -33.44 -11.76 -16.21
CA GLY A 242 -33.73 -10.54 -15.48
C GLY A 242 -32.59 -9.51 -15.42
N VAL A 243 -31.49 -9.77 -16.15
CA VAL A 243 -30.35 -8.85 -16.23
C VAL A 243 -30.43 -8.02 -17.51
N MET A 244 -30.61 -6.70 -17.37
CA MET A 244 -30.55 -5.77 -18.48
C MET A 244 -29.10 -5.33 -18.71
N ALA A 245 -28.42 -5.95 -19.66
CA ALA A 245 -27.05 -5.61 -20.01
C ALA A 245 -26.93 -5.40 -21.54
N SER A 246 -26.13 -4.43 -21.93
CA SER A 246 -25.75 -4.16 -23.32
C SER A 246 -24.51 -5.00 -23.70
N LEU A 247 -24.10 -4.94 -24.97
CA LEU A 247 -22.92 -5.69 -25.44
C LEU A 247 -21.61 -5.18 -24.85
N SER A 248 -21.58 -3.95 -24.38
CA SER A 248 -20.41 -3.31 -23.77
C SER A 248 -20.34 -3.45 -22.25
N ASP A 249 -21.41 -3.95 -21.64
CA ASP A 249 -21.47 -4.04 -20.19
C ASP A 249 -20.68 -5.26 -19.69
N ILE A 250 -20.18 -5.14 -18.46
CA ILE A 250 -19.43 -6.19 -17.78
C ILE A 250 -20.39 -6.92 -16.85
N ILE A 251 -20.39 -8.24 -16.90
CA ILE A 251 -21.18 -9.12 -16.05
C ILE A 251 -20.27 -9.99 -15.19
N ASP A 252 -20.75 -10.36 -14.02
CA ASP A 252 -20.07 -11.24 -13.09
C ASP A 252 -20.04 -12.71 -13.57
N TYR A 253 -19.13 -13.49 -12.98
CA TYR A 253 -18.93 -14.90 -13.31
C TYR A 253 -20.24 -15.71 -13.20
N ASP A 254 -21.00 -15.52 -12.10
CA ASP A 254 -22.20 -16.32 -11.84
C ASP A 254 -23.27 -16.07 -12.90
N THR A 255 -23.48 -14.83 -13.27
CA THR A 255 -24.43 -14.46 -14.36
C THR A 255 -23.95 -14.98 -15.71
N ALA A 256 -22.66 -14.83 -16.01
CA ALA A 256 -22.06 -15.32 -17.25
C ALA A 256 -22.10 -16.85 -17.34
N ALA A 257 -21.83 -17.55 -16.24
CA ALA A 257 -21.87 -19.01 -16.15
C ALA A 257 -23.31 -19.53 -16.37
N LEU A 258 -24.30 -18.91 -15.75
CA LEU A 258 -25.71 -19.28 -15.89
C LEU A 258 -26.17 -19.14 -17.34
N VAL A 259 -25.85 -18.03 -18.00
CA VAL A 259 -26.18 -17.81 -19.41
C VAL A 259 -25.43 -18.79 -20.33
N ALA A 260 -24.16 -19.06 -20.05
CA ALA A 260 -23.38 -20.02 -20.84
C ALA A 260 -23.91 -21.45 -20.72
N MET A 261 -24.35 -21.85 -19.51
CA MET A 261 -25.00 -23.17 -19.28
C MET A 261 -26.36 -23.25 -19.99
N GLU A 262 -27.19 -22.20 -19.94
CA GLU A 262 -28.47 -22.14 -20.65
C GLU A 262 -28.28 -22.28 -22.17
N LEU A 263 -27.21 -21.68 -22.69
CA LEU A 263 -26.87 -21.75 -24.13
C LEU A 263 -26.16 -23.08 -24.52
N GLY A 264 -25.98 -24.01 -23.55
CA GLY A 264 -25.48 -25.38 -23.79
C GLY A 264 -23.94 -25.47 -23.81
N CYS A 265 -23.22 -24.52 -23.25
CA CYS A 265 -21.77 -24.57 -23.07
C CYS A 265 -21.40 -25.17 -21.69
N LYS A 266 -20.26 -25.83 -21.61
CA LYS A 266 -19.67 -26.24 -20.32
C LYS A 266 -18.78 -25.11 -19.84
N VAL A 267 -19.03 -24.61 -18.62
CA VAL A 267 -18.29 -23.51 -18.02
C VAL A 267 -17.17 -24.06 -17.16
N GLU A 268 -15.98 -23.47 -17.32
CA GLU A 268 -14.84 -23.65 -16.44
C GLU A 268 -14.40 -22.25 -15.98
N LYS A 269 -14.12 -22.07 -14.68
CA LYS A 269 -13.60 -20.80 -14.19
C LYS A 269 -12.20 -20.60 -14.76
N GLU A 270 -11.97 -19.47 -15.41
CA GLU A 270 -10.64 -19.08 -15.85
C GLU A 270 -9.85 -18.62 -14.64
N VAL A 271 -8.85 -19.35 -14.24
CA VAL A 271 -7.87 -18.90 -13.27
C VAL A 271 -6.98 -17.91 -14.02
N VAL A 272 -7.29 -16.63 -13.85
CA VAL A 272 -6.41 -15.58 -14.36
C VAL A 272 -5.16 -15.60 -13.50
N VAL A 273 -4.15 -16.31 -13.92
CA VAL A 273 -2.82 -16.25 -13.31
C VAL A 273 -2.28 -14.86 -13.54
N THR A 274 -2.26 -14.04 -12.52
CA THR A 274 -1.78 -12.66 -12.57
C THR A 274 -0.31 -12.63 -13.02
N VAL A 275 0.15 -11.49 -13.56
CA VAL A 275 1.57 -11.31 -13.91
C VAL A 275 2.44 -11.50 -12.67
N GLU A 276 1.91 -11.14 -11.52
CA GLU A 276 2.53 -11.30 -10.20
C GLU A 276 2.78 -12.77 -9.85
N GLU A 277 1.77 -13.64 -9.95
CA GLU A 277 1.88 -15.09 -9.68
C GLU A 277 2.79 -15.84 -10.66
N LYS A 278 2.99 -15.30 -11.87
CA LYS A 278 3.94 -15.86 -12.85
C LYS A 278 5.37 -15.48 -12.57
N LEU A 279 5.57 -14.31 -11.97
CA LEU A 279 6.88 -13.70 -11.79
C LEU A 279 7.48 -14.00 -10.42
N ILE A 280 6.63 -14.01 -9.39
CA ILE A 280 7.00 -14.26 -7.99
C ILE A 280 6.67 -15.72 -7.68
N ASP A 281 7.69 -16.48 -7.34
CA ASP A 281 7.52 -17.85 -6.88
C ASP A 281 7.24 -17.86 -5.38
N ASP A 282 5.96 -17.97 -5.01
CA ASP A 282 5.49 -18.08 -3.63
C ASP A 282 5.24 -19.53 -3.18
N SER A 283 5.75 -20.52 -3.94
CA SER A 283 5.64 -21.93 -3.55
C SER A 283 6.33 -22.19 -2.20
N GLU A 284 5.76 -23.07 -1.40
CA GLU A 284 6.35 -23.51 -0.13
C GLU A 284 7.66 -24.23 -0.37
N ASP A 285 8.68 -23.93 0.45
CA ASP A 285 9.99 -24.54 0.38
C ASP A 285 9.93 -26.01 0.87
N ARG A 286 10.71 -26.87 0.24
CA ARG A 286 10.83 -28.25 0.69
C ARG A 286 11.60 -28.32 2.00
N PRO A 287 11.20 -29.17 2.97
CA PRO A 287 11.89 -29.28 4.24
C PRO A 287 13.39 -29.63 4.12
N GLU A 288 13.78 -30.27 3.02
CA GLU A 288 15.15 -30.69 2.72
C GLU A 288 16.08 -29.52 2.32
N ASP A 289 15.50 -28.42 1.78
CA ASP A 289 16.22 -27.25 1.29
C ASP A 289 16.37 -26.16 2.38
N LEU A 290 15.70 -26.36 3.52
CA LEU A 290 15.69 -25.40 4.61
C LEU A 290 16.95 -25.53 5.48
N VAL A 291 17.70 -24.43 5.60
CA VAL A 291 18.92 -24.30 6.42
C VAL A 291 18.65 -23.36 7.59
N PRO A 292 19.20 -23.60 8.80
CA PRO A 292 19.11 -22.63 9.89
C PRO A 292 19.68 -21.27 9.50
N ARG A 293 18.96 -20.18 9.84
CA ARG A 293 19.39 -18.80 9.58
C ARG A 293 19.60 -18.02 10.87
N ALA A 294 20.37 -16.96 10.77
CA ALA A 294 20.58 -16.03 11.88
C ALA A 294 19.24 -15.39 12.33
N PRO A 295 19.02 -15.19 13.64
CA PRO A 295 17.88 -14.45 14.13
C PRO A 295 18.01 -12.96 13.77
N VAL A 296 16.89 -12.33 13.48
CA VAL A 296 16.77 -10.89 13.31
C VAL A 296 16.06 -10.32 14.53
N VAL A 297 16.71 -9.39 15.21
CA VAL A 297 16.27 -8.87 16.51
C VAL A 297 16.01 -7.37 16.41
N VAL A 298 14.83 -6.92 16.78
CA VAL A 298 14.52 -5.48 16.87
C VAL A 298 14.72 -4.98 18.31
N VAL A 299 15.26 -3.78 18.46
CA VAL A 299 15.41 -3.13 19.76
C VAL A 299 14.41 -1.98 19.88
N MET A 300 13.54 -2.08 20.89
CA MET A 300 12.43 -1.16 21.12
C MET A 300 12.42 -0.64 22.56
N GLY A 301 11.62 0.38 22.83
CA GLY A 301 11.42 0.95 24.16
C GLY A 301 11.39 2.47 24.12
N HIS A 302 11.24 3.08 25.30
CA HIS A 302 11.11 4.53 25.45
C HIS A 302 12.41 5.29 25.09
N VAL A 303 12.28 6.59 24.81
CA VAL A 303 13.42 7.51 24.67
C VAL A 303 14.21 7.49 25.99
N ASP A 304 15.54 7.68 25.93
CA ASP A 304 16.46 7.71 27.08
C ASP A 304 16.54 6.43 27.93
N HIS A 305 15.86 5.33 27.57
CA HIS A 305 16.04 4.04 28.25
C HIS A 305 17.36 3.33 27.88
N GLY A 306 18.13 3.90 26.94
CA GLY A 306 19.48 3.45 26.59
C GLY A 306 19.52 2.39 25.50
N LYS A 307 18.56 2.36 24.58
CA LYS A 307 18.55 1.48 23.39
C LYS A 307 19.83 1.61 22.57
N THR A 308 20.11 2.83 22.10
CA THR A 308 21.29 3.12 21.27
C THR A 308 22.57 2.88 22.03
N SER A 309 22.61 3.18 23.35
CA SER A 309 23.77 2.87 24.19
C SER A 309 24.04 1.36 24.33
N LEU A 310 22.98 0.55 24.47
CA LEU A 310 23.07 -0.92 24.46
C LEU A 310 23.66 -1.41 23.14
N LEU A 311 23.13 -0.90 22.02
CA LEU A 311 23.56 -1.29 20.69
C LEU A 311 24.98 -0.81 20.38
N ASP A 312 25.38 0.39 20.82
CA ASP A 312 26.75 0.90 20.72
C ASP A 312 27.73 0.01 21.46
N TYR A 313 27.36 -0.48 22.66
CA TYR A 313 28.19 -1.42 23.41
C TYR A 313 28.35 -2.75 22.64
N ILE A 314 27.26 -3.30 22.14
CA ILE A 314 27.26 -4.56 21.36
C ILE A 314 28.12 -4.43 20.09
N ARG A 315 28.01 -3.30 19.38
CA ARG A 315 28.78 -3.00 18.14
C ARG A 315 30.23 -2.61 18.42
N LYS A 316 30.54 -2.21 19.63
CA LYS A 316 31.81 -1.54 20.01
C LYS A 316 32.02 -0.27 19.17
N ALA A 317 30.97 0.51 18.99
CA ALA A 317 30.91 1.75 18.23
C ALA A 317 30.32 2.87 19.12
N ASN A 318 30.34 4.10 18.63
CA ASN A 318 29.77 5.25 19.33
C ASN A 318 28.91 6.06 18.32
N VAL A 319 27.79 5.49 17.92
CA VAL A 319 26.87 6.08 16.93
C VAL A 319 26.04 7.18 17.58
N ALA A 320 25.60 6.97 18.82
CA ALA A 320 24.78 7.92 19.58
C ALA A 320 25.41 9.32 19.65
N ALA A 321 26.73 9.43 19.76
CA ALA A 321 27.42 10.73 19.80
C ALA A 321 27.45 11.45 18.43
N GLY A 322 27.21 10.74 17.34
CA GLY A 322 27.18 11.29 15.98
C GLY A 322 25.80 11.76 15.51
N GLU A 323 24.75 11.32 16.19
CA GLU A 323 23.37 11.63 15.81
C GLU A 323 22.93 13.02 16.30
N ALA A 324 22.13 13.72 15.47
CA ALA A 324 21.60 15.02 15.80
C ALA A 324 20.64 14.93 17.00
N GLY A 325 20.90 15.73 18.04
CA GLY A 325 20.11 15.69 19.27
C GLY A 325 20.40 14.51 20.19
N GLY A 326 21.35 13.61 19.84
CA GLY A 326 21.67 12.41 20.60
C GLY A 326 20.57 11.35 20.62
N ILE A 327 19.65 11.41 19.66
CA ILE A 327 18.52 10.47 19.51
C ILE A 327 18.57 9.77 18.16
N THR A 328 18.28 8.48 18.16
CA THR A 328 18.15 7.69 16.92
C THR A 328 16.90 8.13 16.15
N GLN A 329 17.08 8.49 14.88
CA GLN A 329 16.01 8.97 13.99
C GLN A 329 15.86 8.13 12.71
N HIS A 330 16.76 7.17 12.48
CA HIS A 330 16.77 6.23 11.35
C HIS A 330 16.76 4.79 11.84
N ILE A 331 16.32 3.87 11.00
CA ILE A 331 16.41 2.44 11.29
C ILE A 331 17.81 1.96 10.91
N GLY A 332 18.63 1.62 11.89
CA GLY A 332 19.92 0.99 11.68
C GLY A 332 19.81 -0.52 11.62
N ALA A 333 20.50 -1.16 10.64
CA ALA A 333 20.57 -2.63 10.56
C ALA A 333 22.03 -3.08 10.49
N TYR A 334 22.40 -4.06 11.33
CA TYR A 334 23.76 -4.57 11.36
C TYR A 334 23.85 -5.97 11.96
N THR A 335 24.92 -6.69 11.61
CA THR A 335 25.15 -8.06 12.09
C THR A 335 26.31 -8.13 13.06
N VAL A 336 26.08 -8.77 14.21
CA VAL A 336 27.11 -9.04 15.25
C VAL A 336 27.28 -10.53 15.37
N ASN A 337 28.53 -10.97 15.56
CA ASN A 337 28.82 -12.37 15.82
C ASN A 337 29.00 -12.58 17.33
N VAL A 338 28.11 -13.39 17.92
CA VAL A 338 28.10 -13.74 19.35
C VAL A 338 28.52 -15.18 19.47
N LYS A 339 29.72 -15.43 20.05
CA LYS A 339 30.27 -16.78 20.28
C LYS A 339 30.26 -17.71 19.05
N GLY A 340 30.26 -17.15 17.82
CA GLY A 340 30.24 -17.91 16.57
C GLY A 340 28.88 -17.91 15.85
N SER A 341 27.81 -17.52 16.54
CA SER A 341 26.46 -17.39 15.93
C SER A 341 26.23 -15.93 15.52
N PRO A 342 25.90 -15.63 14.25
CA PRO A 342 25.55 -14.29 13.82
C PRO A 342 24.14 -13.92 14.31
N ILE A 343 23.96 -12.68 14.76
CA ILE A 343 22.68 -12.07 15.12
C ILE A 343 22.56 -10.75 14.38
N THR A 344 21.44 -10.51 13.73
CA THR A 344 21.17 -9.24 13.05
C THR A 344 20.27 -8.36 13.93
N PHE A 345 20.75 -7.16 14.25
CA PHE A 345 20.01 -6.19 15.05
C PHE A 345 19.41 -5.11 14.17
N LEU A 346 18.16 -4.73 14.48
CA LEU A 346 17.49 -3.55 13.96
C LEU A 346 17.29 -2.53 15.09
N ASP A 347 17.92 -1.36 14.94
CA ASP A 347 17.72 -0.23 15.85
C ASP A 347 16.53 0.58 15.42
N THR A 348 15.60 0.88 16.32
CA THR A 348 14.41 1.67 16.02
C THR A 348 14.33 2.92 16.89
N PRO A 349 13.89 4.07 16.30
CA PRO A 349 13.69 5.30 17.06
C PRO A 349 12.65 5.12 18.16
N GLY A 350 12.94 5.70 19.35
CA GLY A 350 12.04 5.61 20.52
C GLY A 350 10.87 6.59 20.49
N HIS A 351 11.00 7.70 19.76
CA HIS A 351 10.02 8.80 19.79
C HIS A 351 8.67 8.43 19.14
N GLU A 352 7.58 8.95 19.70
CA GLU A 352 6.21 8.72 19.23
C GLU A 352 6.02 8.99 17.73
N ALA A 353 6.65 10.04 17.21
CA ALA A 353 6.59 10.39 15.79
C ALA A 353 6.98 9.21 14.85
N PHE A 354 7.77 8.26 15.32
CA PHE A 354 8.29 7.15 14.53
C PHE A 354 7.54 5.82 14.75
N THR A 355 6.24 5.87 15.07
CA THR A 355 5.38 4.68 15.25
C THR A 355 5.42 3.73 14.05
N SER A 356 5.37 4.26 12.82
CA SER A 356 5.45 3.45 11.59
C SER A 356 6.77 2.70 11.47
N MET A 357 7.89 3.29 11.90
CA MET A 357 9.20 2.63 11.90
C MET A 357 9.27 1.49 12.94
N ARG A 358 8.66 1.64 14.12
CA ARG A 358 8.58 0.57 15.13
C ARG A 358 7.72 -0.59 14.66
N ALA A 359 6.55 -0.30 14.10
CA ALA A 359 5.67 -1.31 13.51
C ALA A 359 6.38 -2.10 12.40
N ARG A 360 7.08 -1.40 11.50
CA ARG A 360 7.91 -2.01 10.45
C ARG A 360 9.04 -2.86 11.02
N GLY A 361 9.76 -2.34 12.02
CA GLY A 361 10.81 -3.10 12.72
C GLY A 361 10.27 -4.42 13.28
N ALA A 362 9.11 -4.40 13.93
CA ALA A 362 8.47 -5.60 14.45
C ALA A 362 8.07 -6.59 13.35
N SER A 363 7.47 -6.13 12.27
CA SER A 363 6.93 -7.01 11.20
C SER A 363 7.99 -7.79 10.41
N VAL A 364 9.25 -7.35 10.43
CA VAL A 364 10.34 -7.96 9.66
C VAL A 364 11.33 -8.76 10.52
N THR A 365 11.11 -8.82 11.84
CA THR A 365 12.03 -9.44 12.81
C THR A 365 11.43 -10.68 13.47
N ASP A 366 12.30 -11.48 14.07
CA ASP A 366 11.94 -12.73 14.74
C ASP A 366 11.79 -12.56 16.25
N ILE A 367 12.55 -11.65 16.86
CA ILE A 367 12.61 -11.42 18.33
C ILE A 367 12.62 -9.92 18.60
N ALA A 368 11.91 -9.46 19.63
CA ALA A 368 11.97 -8.08 20.10
C ALA A 368 12.70 -7.98 21.45
N ILE A 369 13.68 -7.07 21.55
CA ILE A 369 14.27 -6.65 22.83
C ILE A 369 13.54 -5.39 23.28
N LEU A 370 12.87 -5.47 24.41
CA LEU A 370 12.22 -4.34 25.06
C LEU A 370 13.16 -3.75 26.10
N VAL A 371 13.73 -2.58 25.84
CA VAL A 371 14.63 -1.91 26.78
C VAL A 371 13.82 -1.02 27.71
N VAL A 372 13.90 -1.30 29.01
CA VAL A 372 13.23 -0.55 30.08
C VAL A 372 14.24 -0.07 31.09
N ALA A 373 14.25 1.21 31.44
CA ALA A 373 15.14 1.73 32.48
C ALA A 373 14.61 1.35 33.85
N ALA A 374 15.49 0.80 34.71
CA ALA A 374 15.14 0.30 36.05
C ALA A 374 14.67 1.40 37.03
N ASN A 375 15.05 2.66 36.79
CA ASN A 375 14.65 3.83 37.59
C ASN A 375 13.31 4.42 37.17
N ASP A 376 12.99 4.41 35.85
CA ASP A 376 11.82 5.06 35.29
C ASP A 376 10.60 4.10 35.20
N GLY A 377 10.84 2.82 34.90
CA GLY A 377 9.80 1.82 34.72
C GLY A 377 9.16 1.87 33.34
N ILE A 378 7.91 1.39 33.23
CA ILE A 378 7.17 1.34 31.95
C ILE A 378 6.60 2.72 31.63
N MET A 379 6.93 3.22 30.45
CA MET A 379 6.52 4.50 29.91
C MET A 379 5.57 4.31 28.69
N PRO A 380 4.80 5.32 28.24
CA PRO A 380 3.82 5.15 27.17
C PRO A 380 4.37 4.55 25.88
N GLN A 381 5.58 4.93 25.47
CA GLN A 381 6.24 4.39 24.26
C GLN A 381 6.72 2.94 24.47
N THR A 382 6.92 2.53 25.72
CA THR A 382 7.20 1.11 26.07
C THR A 382 5.94 0.28 25.85
N ILE A 383 4.78 0.78 26.27
CA ILE A 383 3.47 0.13 26.06
C ILE A 383 3.20 -0.01 24.56
N GLU A 384 3.43 1.05 23.78
CA GLU A 384 3.31 1.03 22.33
C GLU A 384 4.21 -0.04 21.71
N SER A 385 5.47 -0.15 22.19
CA SER A 385 6.43 -1.15 21.72
C SER A 385 5.96 -2.58 22.01
N ILE A 386 5.40 -2.83 23.20
CA ILE A 386 4.78 -4.13 23.56
C ILE A 386 3.63 -4.45 22.60
N ASN A 387 2.75 -3.48 22.31
CA ASN A 387 1.63 -3.68 21.42
C ASN A 387 2.07 -3.99 19.98
N HIS A 388 3.13 -3.34 19.48
CA HIS A 388 3.69 -3.65 18.15
C HIS A 388 4.29 -5.06 18.10
N ALA A 389 5.03 -5.47 19.13
CA ALA A 389 5.60 -6.82 19.18
C ALA A 389 4.51 -7.89 19.28
N LYS A 390 3.47 -7.67 20.10
CA LYS A 390 2.30 -8.56 20.18
C LYS A 390 1.52 -8.62 18.86
N ALA A 391 1.30 -7.49 18.20
CA ALA A 391 0.62 -7.44 16.90
C ALA A 391 1.40 -8.18 15.79
N ALA A 392 2.73 -8.16 15.87
CA ALA A 392 3.61 -8.92 14.96
C ALA A 392 3.79 -10.39 15.39
N ASN A 393 3.23 -10.78 16.54
CA ASN A 393 3.32 -12.13 17.11
C ASN A 393 4.78 -12.62 17.30
N ILE A 394 5.67 -11.71 17.72
CA ILE A 394 7.08 -12.02 18.00
C ILE A 394 7.35 -12.09 19.51
N PRO A 395 8.20 -13.02 19.99
CA PRO A 395 8.55 -13.11 21.39
C PRO A 395 9.33 -11.88 21.84
N ILE A 396 9.10 -11.51 23.10
CA ILE A 396 9.68 -10.32 23.72
C ILE A 396 10.71 -10.75 24.78
N VAL A 397 11.92 -10.24 24.66
CA VAL A 397 12.96 -10.34 25.71
C VAL A 397 13.08 -8.96 26.36
N VAL A 398 12.95 -8.88 27.67
CA VAL A 398 13.02 -7.61 28.39
C VAL A 398 14.43 -7.37 28.93
N ALA A 399 15.03 -6.26 28.52
CA ALA A 399 16.31 -5.79 29.01
C ALA A 399 16.09 -4.63 30.02
N VAL A 400 16.18 -4.90 31.29
CA VAL A 400 16.07 -3.90 32.36
C VAL A 400 17.40 -3.19 32.51
N ASN A 401 17.51 -2.01 31.92
CA ASN A 401 18.73 -1.23 31.76
C ASN A 401 18.95 -0.22 32.94
N LYS A 402 20.13 0.39 32.99
CA LYS A 402 20.55 1.38 33.98
C LYS A 402 20.66 0.80 35.40
N MET A 403 21.05 -0.47 35.52
CA MET A 403 21.26 -1.10 36.84
C MET A 403 22.36 -0.42 37.67
N ASP A 404 23.26 0.35 37.03
CA ASP A 404 24.30 1.15 37.64
C ASP A 404 23.78 2.41 38.37
N MET A 405 22.54 2.80 38.16
CA MET A 405 21.99 4.02 38.74
C MET A 405 21.43 3.81 40.13
N PRO A 406 21.63 4.78 41.04
CA PRO A 406 21.02 4.73 42.37
C PRO A 406 19.48 4.78 42.22
N GLY A 407 18.79 3.82 42.85
CA GLY A 407 17.32 3.70 42.77
C GLY A 407 16.84 2.72 41.72
N ALA A 408 17.73 2.01 41.02
CA ALA A 408 17.36 0.92 40.12
C ALA A 408 16.54 -0.15 40.86
N ASN A 409 15.33 -0.46 40.36
CA ASN A 409 14.45 -1.46 40.96
C ASN A 409 13.86 -2.38 39.87
N PRO A 410 14.53 -3.51 39.59
CA PRO A 410 14.06 -4.44 38.57
C PRO A 410 12.75 -5.12 38.96
N GLU A 411 12.49 -5.34 40.25
CA GLU A 411 11.26 -5.99 40.73
C GLU A 411 10.02 -5.12 40.44
N ARG A 412 10.15 -3.81 40.57
CA ARG A 412 9.06 -2.88 40.14
C ARG A 412 8.76 -3.00 38.67
N VAL A 413 9.79 -3.11 37.82
CA VAL A 413 9.61 -3.28 36.36
C VAL A 413 8.92 -4.61 36.06
N LYS A 414 9.33 -5.72 36.72
CA LYS A 414 8.67 -7.03 36.55
C LYS A 414 7.19 -6.99 36.94
N GLN A 415 6.84 -6.30 38.04
CA GLN A 415 5.45 -6.11 38.49
C GLN A 415 4.63 -5.36 37.42
N GLN A 416 5.17 -4.26 36.89
CA GLN A 416 4.49 -3.48 35.84
C GLN A 416 4.33 -4.26 34.53
N LEU A 417 5.31 -5.10 34.17
CA LEU A 417 5.21 -5.96 32.97
C LEU A 417 4.03 -6.94 33.06
N THR A 418 3.71 -7.43 34.26
CA THR A 418 2.59 -8.35 34.46
C THR A 418 1.24 -7.72 34.10
N GLU A 419 1.10 -6.39 34.23
CA GLU A 419 -0.13 -5.67 33.81
C GLU A 419 -0.34 -5.74 32.28
N TYR A 420 0.73 -6.07 31.53
CA TYR A 420 0.70 -6.19 30.06
C TYR A 420 0.89 -7.65 29.61
N ASP A 421 0.54 -8.64 30.43
CA ASP A 421 0.68 -10.08 30.14
C ASP A 421 2.10 -10.53 29.81
N LEU A 422 3.11 -9.85 30.34
CA LEU A 422 4.52 -10.22 30.25
C LEU A 422 4.98 -10.68 31.62
N VAL A 423 4.83 -11.98 31.91
CA VAL A 423 5.22 -12.58 33.18
C VAL A 423 6.64 -13.14 33.06
N SER A 424 7.51 -12.73 33.98
CA SER A 424 8.90 -13.21 34.03
C SER A 424 8.97 -14.73 34.26
N GLU A 425 9.95 -15.39 33.64
CA GLU A 425 10.25 -16.83 33.90
C GLU A 425 10.42 -17.14 35.37
N GLU A 426 11.01 -16.24 36.16
CA GLU A 426 11.17 -16.39 37.61
C GLU A 426 9.82 -16.52 38.36
N TRP A 427 8.75 -15.96 37.79
CA TRP A 427 7.38 -16.01 38.31
C TRP A 427 6.51 -17.05 37.60
N GLY A 428 7.13 -17.92 36.78
CA GLY A 428 6.45 -19.00 36.08
C GLY A 428 5.80 -18.59 34.75
N GLY A 429 6.21 -17.46 34.18
CA GLY A 429 5.80 -17.02 32.82
C GLY A 429 6.81 -17.41 31.75
N ASP A 430 6.60 -16.88 30.55
CA ASP A 430 7.40 -17.19 29.34
C ASP A 430 8.33 -16.05 28.92
N THR A 431 8.36 -14.92 29.67
CA THR A 431 9.12 -13.75 29.28
C THR A 431 10.49 -13.74 29.96
N ILE A 432 11.56 -13.73 29.16
CA ILE A 432 12.93 -13.60 29.63
C ILE A 432 13.19 -12.15 30.06
N VAL A 433 13.61 -11.95 31.33
CA VAL A 433 13.93 -10.62 31.86
C VAL A 433 15.39 -10.59 32.28
N CYS A 434 16.20 -9.76 31.59
CA CYS A 434 17.62 -9.62 31.83
C CYS A 434 17.94 -8.24 32.45
N PRO A 435 18.44 -8.19 33.71
CA PRO A 435 19.00 -6.96 34.26
C PRO A 435 20.34 -6.65 33.60
N ILE A 436 20.50 -5.43 33.07
CA ILE A 436 21.68 -5.01 32.31
C ILE A 436 22.11 -3.59 32.69
N SER A 437 23.36 -3.26 32.40
CA SER A 437 23.84 -1.87 32.33
C SER A 437 24.58 -1.67 31.03
N ALA A 438 23.96 -0.91 30.11
CA ALA A 438 24.56 -0.56 28.82
C ALA A 438 25.86 0.27 28.98
N LYS A 439 26.01 0.96 30.10
CA LYS A 439 27.18 1.79 30.41
C LYS A 439 28.37 0.98 30.88
N THR A 440 28.16 0.04 31.78
CA THR A 440 29.24 -0.81 32.38
C THR A 440 29.47 -2.08 31.59
N GLY A 441 28.49 -2.52 30.80
CA GLY A 441 28.50 -3.79 30.07
C GLY A 441 27.99 -4.98 30.87
N GLU A 442 27.57 -4.76 32.10
CA GLU A 442 27.09 -5.82 33.00
C GLU A 442 25.80 -6.44 32.48
N GLY A 443 25.69 -7.76 32.45
CA GLY A 443 24.51 -8.51 32.02
C GLY A 443 24.29 -8.60 30.50
N ILE A 444 25.06 -7.89 29.67
CA ILE A 444 24.87 -7.88 28.23
C ILE A 444 25.22 -9.24 27.60
N ASP A 445 26.27 -9.89 28.04
CA ASP A 445 26.64 -11.22 27.51
C ASP A 445 25.55 -12.26 27.82
N ASN A 446 24.92 -12.19 29.00
CA ASN A 446 23.79 -13.05 29.34
C ASN A 446 22.56 -12.76 28.45
N LEU A 447 22.25 -11.47 28.16
CA LEU A 447 21.19 -11.10 27.23
C LEU A 447 21.44 -11.70 25.84
N LEU A 448 22.68 -11.62 25.34
CA LEU A 448 23.05 -12.16 24.04
C LEU A 448 22.97 -13.69 23.98
N GLU A 449 23.35 -14.37 25.03
CA GLU A 449 23.21 -15.84 25.17
C GLU A 449 21.74 -16.26 25.17
N ASN A 450 20.89 -15.57 25.90
CA ASN A 450 19.46 -15.85 25.94
C ASN A 450 18.81 -15.64 24.55
N LEU A 451 19.26 -14.66 23.76
CA LEU A 451 18.79 -14.47 22.38
C LEU A 451 19.17 -15.64 21.48
N VAL A 452 20.39 -16.18 21.62
CA VAL A 452 20.82 -17.36 20.83
C VAL A 452 19.97 -18.58 21.19
N VAL A 453 19.77 -18.83 22.49
CA VAL A 453 18.92 -19.95 22.96
C VAL A 453 17.49 -19.82 22.46
N LEU A 454 16.92 -18.61 22.55
CA LEU A 454 15.55 -18.36 22.07
C LEU A 454 15.43 -18.58 20.56
N ALA A 455 16.44 -18.17 19.79
CA ALA A 455 16.48 -18.39 18.34
C ALA A 455 16.58 -19.89 17.98
N GLU A 456 17.34 -20.68 18.77
CA GLU A 456 17.40 -22.13 18.59
C GLU A 456 16.06 -22.81 18.88
N ILE A 457 15.33 -22.35 19.91
CA ILE A 457 13.99 -22.87 20.25
C ILE A 457 12.99 -22.58 19.13
N GLN A 458 13.11 -21.41 18.47
CA GLN A 458 12.24 -21.04 17.36
C GLN A 458 12.52 -21.80 16.06
N GLU A 459 13.64 -22.55 15.98
CA GLU A 459 14.04 -23.27 14.76
C GLU A 459 14.00 -22.44 13.48
N LEU A 460 14.54 -21.21 13.48
CA LEU A 460 14.51 -20.30 12.33
C LEU A 460 15.22 -20.89 11.13
N LYS A 461 14.50 -21.10 10.04
CA LYS A 461 14.98 -21.73 8.81
C LYS A 461 14.70 -20.85 7.59
N ALA A 462 15.55 -20.94 6.57
CA ALA A 462 15.33 -20.31 5.27
C ALA A 462 15.97 -21.15 4.18
N ASN A 463 15.55 -20.99 2.95
CA ASN A 463 16.12 -21.66 1.79
C ASN A 463 17.12 -20.74 1.05
N PRO A 464 18.43 -20.92 1.17
CA PRO A 464 19.41 -20.05 0.51
C PRO A 464 19.46 -20.21 -1.01
N ASN A 465 18.96 -21.32 -1.57
CA ASN A 465 19.08 -21.65 -3.00
C ASN A 465 17.97 -21.03 -3.85
N ARG A 466 17.06 -20.28 -3.27
CA ARG A 466 15.93 -19.61 -3.93
C ARG A 466 16.28 -18.19 -4.36
N ALA A 467 15.49 -17.61 -5.27
CA ALA A 467 15.53 -16.18 -5.56
C ALA A 467 15.29 -15.36 -4.28
N ALA A 468 16.04 -14.28 -4.09
CA ALA A 468 15.98 -13.50 -2.87
C ALA A 468 14.60 -12.85 -2.68
N LYS A 469 14.06 -12.99 -1.48
CA LYS A 469 12.85 -12.32 -0.99
C LYS A 469 13.16 -11.69 0.37
N GLY A 470 12.61 -10.51 0.62
CA GLY A 470 12.79 -9.86 1.91
C GLY A 470 12.06 -8.52 1.99
N ALA A 471 12.46 -7.66 2.91
CA ALA A 471 11.82 -6.38 3.18
C ALA A 471 12.78 -5.20 3.03
N VAL A 472 12.25 -4.07 2.55
CA VAL A 472 12.95 -2.79 2.51
C VAL A 472 12.88 -2.16 3.90
N ILE A 473 14.02 -2.02 4.55
CA ILE A 473 14.12 -1.38 5.87
C ILE A 473 13.98 0.13 5.70
N GLU A 474 14.80 0.70 4.81
CA GLU A 474 14.87 2.13 4.56
C GLU A 474 15.29 2.43 3.13
N ALA A 475 14.88 3.58 2.60
CA ALA A 475 15.24 3.99 1.26
C ALA A 475 15.57 5.48 1.22
N ARG A 476 16.60 5.84 0.44
CA ARG A 476 17.09 7.21 0.30
C ARG A 476 17.55 7.54 -1.11
N LEU A 477 17.64 8.82 -1.41
CA LEU A 477 18.14 9.31 -2.69
C LEU A 477 19.53 9.92 -2.51
N ASP A 478 20.54 9.27 -3.08
CA ASP A 478 21.92 9.77 -3.09
C ASP A 478 22.21 10.52 -4.41
N ARG A 479 22.86 11.68 -4.33
CA ARG A 479 23.16 12.50 -5.52
C ARG A 479 24.09 11.82 -6.53
N GLY A 480 25.00 10.96 -6.07
CA GLY A 480 25.99 10.29 -6.91
C GLY A 480 25.59 8.90 -7.36
N ARG A 481 24.90 8.17 -6.51
CA ARG A 481 24.55 6.75 -6.74
C ARG A 481 23.09 6.55 -7.16
N GLY A 482 22.24 7.60 -7.06
CA GLY A 482 20.80 7.52 -7.31
C GLY A 482 20.02 6.94 -6.13
N PRO A 483 18.89 6.28 -6.40
CA PRO A 483 18.12 5.61 -5.36
C PRO A 483 18.93 4.48 -4.71
N ILE A 484 18.96 4.50 -3.39
CA ILE A 484 19.61 3.52 -2.53
C ILE A 484 18.58 2.99 -1.56
N MET A 485 18.55 1.69 -1.35
CA MET A 485 17.71 1.05 -0.35
C MET A 485 18.52 0.12 0.54
N THR A 486 18.22 0.12 1.82
CA THR A 486 18.68 -0.88 2.78
C THR A 486 17.64 -1.97 2.89
N VAL A 487 18.02 -3.19 2.58
CA VAL A 487 17.12 -4.34 2.61
C VAL A 487 17.60 -5.40 3.59
N LEU A 488 16.66 -6.14 4.12
CA LEU A 488 16.90 -7.36 4.88
C LEU A 488 16.45 -8.54 4.03
N VAL A 489 17.37 -9.42 3.68
CA VAL A 489 17.05 -10.66 2.98
C VAL A 489 16.41 -11.62 3.99
N GLN A 490 15.21 -12.09 3.73
CA GLN A 490 14.49 -13.04 4.61
C GLN A 490 14.60 -14.47 4.10
N ASN A 491 14.54 -14.67 2.80
CA ASN A 491 14.66 -15.98 2.14
C ASN A 491 15.44 -15.84 0.83
N GLY A 492 16.13 -16.89 0.41
CA GLY A 492 16.95 -16.88 -0.80
C GLY A 492 18.29 -16.17 -0.63
N THR A 493 19.04 -16.10 -1.72
CA THR A 493 20.33 -15.37 -1.79
C THR A 493 20.24 -14.31 -2.87
N LEU A 494 20.59 -13.08 -2.52
CA LEU A 494 20.65 -11.96 -3.42
C LEU A 494 22.04 -11.83 -4.02
N HIS A 495 22.12 -11.73 -5.35
CA HIS A 495 23.39 -11.58 -6.06
C HIS A 495 23.51 -10.22 -6.75
N GLN A 496 24.73 -9.77 -6.93
CA GLN A 496 24.99 -8.60 -7.75
C GLN A 496 24.60 -8.89 -9.22
N GLY A 497 23.75 -8.05 -9.79
CA GLY A 497 23.21 -8.20 -11.14
C GLY A 497 21.76 -8.67 -11.19
N ASP A 498 21.20 -9.12 -10.08
CA ASP A 498 19.80 -9.55 -10.00
C ASP A 498 18.85 -8.39 -10.29
N ILE A 499 17.71 -8.73 -10.84
CA ILE A 499 16.61 -7.79 -11.07
C ILE A 499 15.70 -7.87 -9.86
N ILE A 500 15.42 -6.72 -9.25
CA ILE A 500 14.60 -6.62 -8.04
C ILE A 500 13.36 -5.79 -8.31
N ILE A 501 12.23 -6.25 -7.79
CA ILE A 501 11.00 -5.49 -7.66
C ILE A 501 10.82 -5.18 -6.17
N ALA A 502 10.61 -3.91 -5.82
CA ALA A 502 10.27 -3.48 -4.46
C ALA A 502 9.10 -2.50 -4.54
N GLY A 503 7.92 -2.92 -4.11
CA GLY A 503 6.70 -2.13 -4.22
C GLY A 503 6.43 -1.66 -5.65
N THR A 504 6.49 -0.35 -5.86
CA THR A 504 6.34 0.33 -7.17
C THR A 504 7.66 0.66 -7.86
N ALA A 505 8.80 0.16 -7.37
CA ALA A 505 10.11 0.37 -7.95
C ALA A 505 10.71 -0.93 -8.51
N VAL A 506 11.39 -0.84 -9.64
CA VAL A 506 12.13 -1.94 -10.26
C VAL A 506 13.56 -1.48 -10.53
N GLY A 507 14.51 -2.39 -10.44
CA GLY A 507 15.89 -2.07 -10.75
C GLY A 507 16.78 -3.30 -10.82
N ARG A 508 18.02 -3.08 -11.24
CA ARG A 508 19.06 -4.10 -11.25
C ARG A 508 20.10 -3.77 -10.20
N VAL A 509 20.44 -4.73 -9.36
CA VAL A 509 21.48 -4.59 -8.34
C VAL A 509 22.82 -4.25 -9.00
N ARG A 510 23.25 -3.00 -8.88
CA ARG A 510 24.55 -2.56 -9.40
C ARG A 510 25.64 -2.79 -8.38
N THR A 511 25.40 -2.39 -7.15
CA THR A 511 26.33 -2.57 -6.03
C THR A 511 25.57 -2.94 -4.78
N MET A 512 26.15 -3.86 -4.00
CA MET A 512 25.73 -4.20 -2.67
C MET A 512 26.83 -3.84 -1.69
N VAL A 513 26.45 -3.28 -0.55
CA VAL A 513 27.37 -2.87 0.51
C VAL A 513 26.83 -3.42 1.83
N ASN A 514 27.68 -4.03 2.65
CA ASN A 514 27.30 -4.51 3.97
C ASN A 514 27.26 -3.35 5.00
N ASP A 515 26.88 -3.69 6.23
CA ASP A 515 26.84 -2.78 7.39
C ASP A 515 28.19 -2.11 7.74
N LYS A 516 29.31 -2.71 7.27
CA LYS A 516 30.70 -2.21 7.46
C LYS A 516 31.18 -1.32 6.31
N GLY A 517 30.33 -1.03 5.33
CA GLY A 517 30.71 -0.24 4.16
C GLY A 517 31.52 -0.99 3.10
N GLN A 518 31.63 -2.32 3.22
CA GLN A 518 32.38 -3.16 2.26
C GLN A 518 31.45 -3.65 1.15
N ARG A 519 31.98 -3.70 -0.06
CA ARG A 519 31.23 -4.26 -1.20
C ARG A 519 31.15 -5.77 -1.07
N VAL A 520 29.95 -6.30 -1.24
CA VAL A 520 29.66 -7.73 -1.26
C VAL A 520 29.03 -8.12 -2.60
N THR A 521 29.27 -9.36 -3.03
CA THR A 521 28.74 -9.91 -4.28
C THR A 521 27.45 -10.69 -4.08
N GLU A 522 27.24 -11.18 -2.86
CA GLU A 522 26.10 -11.99 -2.46
C GLU A 522 25.65 -11.64 -1.04
N ALA A 523 24.38 -11.81 -0.77
CA ALA A 523 23.77 -11.64 0.55
C ALA A 523 22.75 -12.75 0.79
N GLY A 524 23.01 -13.60 1.78
CA GLY A 524 22.12 -14.69 2.20
C GLY A 524 21.03 -14.24 3.16
N PRO A 525 20.23 -15.19 3.65
CA PRO A 525 19.14 -14.92 4.61
C PRO A 525 19.64 -14.23 5.89
N SER A 526 18.81 -13.34 6.43
CA SER A 526 19.04 -12.52 7.65
C SER A 526 20.21 -11.52 7.56
N VAL A 527 20.76 -11.28 6.36
CA VAL A 527 21.84 -10.31 6.16
C VAL A 527 21.27 -8.98 5.68
N PRO A 528 21.52 -7.86 6.39
CA PRO A 528 21.16 -6.53 5.91
C PRO A 528 22.18 -6.05 4.88
N VAL A 529 21.72 -5.49 3.75
CA VAL A 529 22.58 -4.93 2.71
C VAL A 529 22.01 -3.63 2.14
N GLU A 530 22.90 -2.67 1.86
CA GLU A 530 22.57 -1.45 1.13
C GLU A 530 22.74 -1.73 -0.37
N ILE A 531 21.69 -1.47 -1.14
CA ILE A 531 21.63 -1.75 -2.58
C ILE A 531 21.48 -0.45 -3.34
N ALA A 532 22.25 -0.29 -4.43
CA ALA A 532 22.08 0.78 -5.41
C ALA A 532 21.76 0.21 -6.79
N GLY A 533 20.90 0.88 -7.53
CA GLY A 533 20.53 0.51 -8.91
C GLY A 533 19.04 0.45 -9.20
N MET A 534 18.20 0.88 -8.27
CA MET A 534 16.76 1.02 -8.47
C MET A 534 16.44 2.19 -9.41
N SER A 535 15.30 2.13 -10.09
CA SER A 535 14.80 3.21 -10.93
C SER A 535 14.26 4.39 -10.12
N GLU A 536 13.61 4.09 -9.01
CA GLU A 536 12.97 5.05 -8.09
C GLU A 536 13.24 4.62 -6.65
N VAL A 537 12.95 5.49 -5.70
CA VAL A 537 13.01 5.18 -4.27
C VAL A 537 11.78 4.36 -3.90
N PRO A 538 11.92 3.09 -3.48
CA PRO A 538 10.78 2.27 -3.05
C PRO A 538 10.20 2.77 -1.72
N GLY A 539 9.00 2.31 -1.40
CA GLY A 539 8.40 2.51 -0.09
C GLY A 539 9.20 1.79 0.99
N ALA A 540 9.42 2.44 2.11
CA ALA A 540 10.00 1.76 3.26
C ALA A 540 8.98 0.78 3.85
N GLY A 541 9.38 -0.48 4.08
CA GLY A 541 8.50 -1.57 4.48
C GLY A 541 7.94 -2.40 3.32
N ASP A 542 8.18 -1.99 2.07
CA ASP A 542 7.80 -2.81 0.91
C ASP A 542 8.55 -4.15 0.92
N THR A 543 7.87 -5.19 0.47
CA THR A 543 8.54 -6.45 0.18
C THR A 543 9.32 -6.33 -1.12
N PHE A 544 10.53 -6.88 -1.15
CA PHE A 544 11.27 -7.01 -2.40
C PHE A 544 11.37 -8.48 -2.83
N ASN A 545 11.35 -8.70 -4.13
CA ASN A 545 11.52 -10.00 -4.74
C ASN A 545 12.54 -9.90 -5.88
N ALA A 546 13.49 -10.82 -5.90
CA ALA A 546 14.41 -11.00 -7.03
C ALA A 546 13.70 -11.82 -8.11
N VAL A 547 13.78 -11.36 -9.36
CA VAL A 547 13.06 -11.96 -10.49
C VAL A 547 13.98 -12.15 -11.68
N ALA A 548 13.65 -13.09 -12.58
CA ALA A 548 14.49 -13.41 -13.72
C ALA A 548 14.22 -12.50 -14.94
N ASP A 549 12.99 -12.02 -15.12
CA ASP A 549 12.57 -11.27 -16.31
C ASP A 549 12.32 -9.78 -16.00
N GLU A 550 13.22 -8.94 -16.52
CA GLU A 550 13.13 -7.48 -16.34
C GLU A 550 11.91 -6.85 -17.06
N ARG A 551 11.48 -7.45 -18.16
CA ARG A 551 10.37 -6.90 -18.95
C ARG A 551 9.04 -7.10 -18.20
N MET A 552 8.80 -8.31 -17.73
CA MET A 552 7.63 -8.61 -16.93
C MET A 552 7.64 -7.84 -15.59
N ALA A 553 8.82 -7.67 -15.00
CA ALA A 553 9.00 -6.87 -13.80
C ALA A 553 8.56 -5.41 -13.98
N ARG A 554 8.92 -4.79 -15.11
CA ARG A 554 8.51 -3.43 -15.44
C ARG A 554 7.00 -3.33 -15.69
N GLU A 555 6.43 -4.30 -16.39
CA GLU A 555 5.00 -4.37 -16.67
C GLU A 555 4.19 -4.46 -15.36
N LEU A 556 4.61 -5.32 -14.43
CA LEU A 556 4.00 -5.43 -13.10
C LEU A 556 4.09 -4.12 -12.30
N VAL A 557 5.26 -3.46 -12.33
CA VAL A 557 5.45 -2.18 -11.62
C VAL A 557 4.59 -1.07 -12.23
N GLU A 558 4.44 -1.02 -13.54
CA GLU A 558 3.55 -0.05 -14.20
C GLU A 558 2.08 -0.31 -13.83
N GLU A 559 1.67 -1.57 -13.77
CA GLU A 559 0.33 -1.95 -13.34
C GLU A 559 0.07 -1.54 -11.89
N ARG A 560 1.00 -1.83 -10.96
CA ARG A 560 0.89 -1.40 -9.55
C ARG A 560 0.82 0.12 -9.40
N LYS A 561 1.64 0.86 -10.15
CA LYS A 561 1.59 2.34 -10.18
C LYS A 561 0.25 2.87 -10.68
N GLN A 562 -0.33 2.22 -11.68
CA GLN A 562 -1.65 2.61 -12.19
C GLN A 562 -2.74 2.33 -11.15
N GLN A 563 -2.72 1.16 -10.52
CA GLN A 563 -3.65 0.80 -9.45
C GLN A 563 -3.56 1.78 -8.26
N GLU A 564 -2.34 2.18 -7.87
CA GLU A 564 -2.14 3.16 -6.80
C GLU A 564 -2.67 4.55 -7.16
N LYS A 565 -2.46 4.99 -8.41
CA LYS A 565 -3.03 6.23 -8.92
C LYS A 565 -4.57 6.18 -8.94
N ASP A 566 -5.13 5.09 -9.42
CA ASP A 566 -6.59 4.90 -9.49
C ASP A 566 -7.20 4.86 -8.08
N ARG A 567 -6.52 4.22 -7.13
CA ARG A 567 -6.91 4.22 -5.72
C ARG A 567 -6.88 5.63 -5.12
N THR A 568 -5.81 6.38 -5.38
CA THR A 568 -5.65 7.76 -4.89
C THR A 568 -6.70 8.70 -5.50
N LEU A 569 -6.98 8.57 -6.80
CA LEU A 569 -8.01 9.33 -7.51
C LEU A 569 -9.43 8.93 -7.07
N GLY A 570 -9.66 7.64 -6.79
CA GLY A 570 -10.94 7.13 -6.29
C GLY A 570 -11.29 7.62 -4.89
N VAL A 571 -10.26 7.89 -4.04
CA VAL A 571 -10.43 8.46 -2.70
C VAL A 571 -10.75 9.97 -2.76
N ALA A 572 -10.39 10.67 -3.84
CA ALA A 572 -10.81 12.05 -4.07
C ALA A 572 -12.34 12.07 -4.31
N LYS A 573 -13.12 12.06 -3.22
CA LYS A 573 -14.58 12.19 -3.28
C LYS A 573 -14.93 13.38 -4.16
N LYS A 574 -15.76 13.16 -5.18
CA LYS A 574 -16.36 14.25 -5.93
C LYS A 574 -17.08 15.13 -4.92
N VAL A 575 -16.56 16.35 -4.72
CA VAL A 575 -17.20 17.34 -3.83
C VAL A 575 -18.58 17.61 -4.38
N THR A 576 -19.60 17.19 -3.65
CA THR A 576 -20.99 17.49 -3.99
C THR A 576 -21.32 18.91 -3.58
N LEU A 577 -22.37 19.52 -4.17
CA LEU A 577 -22.84 20.83 -3.76
C LEU A 577 -23.25 20.85 -2.28
N ASP A 578 -23.78 19.75 -1.76
CA ASP A 578 -24.15 19.60 -0.36
C ASP A 578 -22.92 19.62 0.56
N ASP A 579 -21.80 18.99 0.18
CA ASP A 579 -20.54 19.06 0.89
C ASP A 579 -19.97 20.50 0.88
N LEU A 580 -20.16 21.23 -0.23
CA LEU A 580 -19.74 22.63 -0.32
C LEU A 580 -20.54 23.52 0.63
N PHE A 581 -21.88 23.33 0.67
CA PHE A 581 -22.74 24.06 1.62
C PHE A 581 -22.45 23.72 3.08
N ALA A 582 -22.18 22.45 3.39
CA ALA A 582 -21.77 22.04 4.73
C ALA A 582 -20.46 22.71 5.17
N ARG A 583 -19.48 22.80 4.24
CA ARG A 583 -18.21 23.50 4.49
C ARG A 583 -18.38 25.00 4.70
N ILE A 584 -19.26 25.65 3.95
CA ILE A 584 -19.57 27.08 4.11
C ILE A 584 -20.25 27.33 5.48
N GLN A 585 -21.08 26.40 5.94
CA GLN A 585 -21.75 26.52 7.26
C GLN A 585 -20.82 26.25 8.45
N GLN A 586 -19.78 25.43 8.27
CA GLN A 586 -18.81 25.10 9.32
C GLN A 586 -17.74 26.17 9.57
N GLY A 587 -17.71 27.25 8.77
CA GLY A 587 -16.69 28.28 8.82
C GLY A 587 -15.47 27.97 7.95
N GLU A 588 -14.72 28.99 7.57
CA GLU A 588 -13.48 28.85 6.80
C GLU A 588 -12.38 28.25 7.70
N ILE A 589 -12.20 26.92 7.60
CA ILE A 589 -11.02 26.28 8.16
C ILE A 589 -9.81 26.76 7.38
N LYS A 590 -8.82 27.33 8.04
CA LYS A 590 -7.59 27.79 7.42
C LYS A 590 -6.71 26.58 7.08
N ASP A 591 -6.45 26.36 5.79
CA ASP A 591 -5.51 25.33 5.37
C ASP A 591 -4.07 25.83 5.52
N PHE A 592 -3.26 25.13 6.31
CA PHE A 592 -1.83 25.36 6.43
C PHE A 592 -1.08 24.34 5.57
N ASN A 593 -0.72 24.76 4.37
CA ASN A 593 -0.11 23.89 3.36
C ASN A 593 1.39 23.73 3.60
N ILE A 594 1.86 22.47 3.60
CA ILE A 594 3.28 22.14 3.83
C ILE A 594 3.77 21.18 2.74
N ILE A 595 5.03 21.36 2.33
CA ILE A 595 5.79 20.40 1.52
C ILE A 595 6.90 19.84 2.39
N VAL A 596 6.98 18.51 2.53
CA VAL A 596 7.99 17.85 3.36
C VAL A 596 9.06 17.21 2.48
N LYS A 597 10.32 17.49 2.75
CA LYS A 597 11.50 16.82 2.16
C LYS A 597 12.39 16.28 3.26
N ALA A 598 12.75 15.01 3.18
CA ALA A 598 13.62 14.37 4.14
C ALA A 598 14.76 13.60 3.45
N ASP A 599 15.73 13.19 4.22
CA ASP A 599 16.88 12.39 3.75
C ASP A 599 16.49 10.95 3.44
N VAL A 600 15.57 10.36 4.22
CA VAL A 600 15.06 8.99 4.05
C VAL A 600 13.54 8.95 4.04
N GLN A 601 13.00 7.88 3.44
CA GLN A 601 11.56 7.72 3.26
C GLN A 601 10.80 7.62 4.59
N GLY A 602 11.34 6.88 5.55
CA GLY A 602 10.72 6.73 6.86
C GLY A 602 10.63 8.05 7.64
N SER A 603 11.67 8.91 7.57
CA SER A 603 11.64 10.24 8.18
C SER A 603 10.61 11.16 7.51
N ALA A 604 10.48 11.10 6.17
CA ALA A 604 9.46 11.87 5.44
C ALA A 604 8.04 11.49 5.88
N GLU A 605 7.78 10.20 6.03
CA GLU A 605 6.51 9.66 6.50
C GLU A 605 6.21 10.05 7.96
N ALA A 606 7.21 9.95 8.84
CA ALA A 606 7.09 10.32 10.25
C ALA A 606 6.78 11.81 10.43
N VAL A 607 7.53 12.69 9.74
CA VAL A 607 7.28 14.14 9.77
C VAL A 607 5.90 14.46 9.22
N LYS A 608 5.50 13.89 8.09
CA LYS A 608 4.17 14.06 7.50
C LYS A 608 3.08 13.71 8.51
N THR A 609 3.13 12.50 9.06
CA THR A 609 2.10 12.00 10.00
C THR A 609 2.05 12.83 11.28
N SER A 610 3.21 13.28 11.79
CA SER A 610 3.27 14.10 13.00
C SER A 610 2.71 15.49 12.76
N LEU A 611 3.00 16.10 11.61
CA LEU A 611 2.46 17.42 11.26
C LEU A 611 0.94 17.37 10.99
N GLU A 612 0.45 16.31 10.32
CA GLU A 612 -0.99 16.15 10.09
C GLU A 612 -1.79 15.95 11.39
N LYS A 613 -1.18 15.32 12.42
CA LYS A 613 -1.77 15.18 13.76
C LYS A 613 -1.95 16.50 14.52
N LEU A 614 -1.19 17.55 14.19
CA LEU A 614 -1.34 18.86 14.80
C LEU A 614 -2.61 19.59 14.37
N SER A 615 -3.29 19.12 13.33
CA SER A 615 -4.54 19.74 12.84
C SER A 615 -5.58 19.86 13.95
N ASN A 616 -6.21 21.02 14.05
CA ASN A 616 -7.30 21.30 14.98
C ASN A 616 -8.55 21.79 14.20
N GLU A 617 -9.62 22.14 14.91
CA GLU A 617 -10.90 22.54 14.29
C GLU A 617 -10.80 23.86 13.51
N GLU A 618 -9.85 24.73 13.82
CA GLU A 618 -9.69 26.08 13.22
C GLU A 618 -8.61 26.10 12.12
N VAL A 619 -7.53 25.31 12.28
CA VAL A 619 -6.39 25.25 11.34
C VAL A 619 -6.11 23.80 10.97
N ARG A 620 -6.16 23.50 9.69
CA ARG A 620 -5.84 22.20 9.16
C ARG A 620 -4.45 22.17 8.51
N VAL A 621 -3.55 21.37 9.04
CA VAL A 621 -2.25 21.10 8.41
C VAL A 621 -2.43 20.11 7.27
N LYS A 622 -2.03 20.51 6.07
CA LYS A 622 -2.13 19.68 4.87
C LYS A 622 -0.76 19.52 4.23
N VAL A 623 -0.24 18.30 4.25
CA VAL A 623 0.98 17.98 3.52
C VAL A 623 0.62 17.68 2.06
N ILE A 624 0.92 18.66 1.17
CA ILE A 624 0.62 18.55 -0.27
C ILE A 624 1.55 17.56 -0.95
N HIS A 625 2.83 17.58 -0.61
CA HIS A 625 3.83 16.69 -1.17
C HIS A 625 4.85 16.28 -0.12
N SER A 626 5.18 15.00 -0.12
CA SER A 626 6.28 14.47 0.69
C SER A 626 7.24 13.70 -0.21
N GLY A 627 8.53 13.83 0.01
CA GLY A 627 9.51 13.14 -0.82
C GLY A 627 10.89 13.10 -0.19
N VAL A 628 11.74 12.28 -0.78
CA VAL A 628 13.11 12.01 -0.33
C VAL A 628 14.12 12.78 -1.17
N GLY A 629 15.18 13.25 -0.54
CA GLY A 629 16.29 13.94 -1.17
C GLY A 629 16.31 15.45 -0.98
N ALA A 630 17.23 16.12 -1.68
CA ALA A 630 17.38 17.58 -1.59
C ALA A 630 16.13 18.31 -2.11
N ILE A 631 15.90 19.51 -1.59
CA ILE A 631 14.83 20.37 -2.10
C ILE A 631 15.22 20.85 -3.50
N SER A 632 14.36 20.58 -4.47
CA SER A 632 14.53 20.91 -5.88
C SER A 632 13.80 22.20 -6.28
N GLU A 633 14.11 22.72 -7.46
CA GLU A 633 13.38 23.84 -8.05
C GLU A 633 11.89 23.55 -8.23
N SER A 634 11.54 22.32 -8.62
CA SER A 634 10.14 21.89 -8.77
C SER A 634 9.35 21.98 -7.48
N ASP A 635 9.97 21.66 -6.34
CA ASP A 635 9.35 21.76 -5.02
C ASP A 635 9.05 23.23 -4.66
N VAL A 636 9.98 24.13 -5.00
CA VAL A 636 9.80 25.57 -4.78
C VAL A 636 8.67 26.12 -5.66
N MET A 637 8.59 25.69 -6.93
CA MET A 637 7.50 26.10 -7.83
C MET A 637 6.14 25.60 -7.31
N LEU A 638 6.09 24.36 -6.83
CA LEU A 638 4.87 23.81 -6.21
C LEU A 638 4.47 24.61 -4.96
N ALA A 639 5.44 24.94 -4.10
CA ALA A 639 5.21 25.73 -2.89
C ALA A 639 4.68 27.14 -3.23
N ALA A 640 5.29 27.81 -4.20
CA ALA A 640 4.85 29.12 -4.68
C ALA A 640 3.42 29.14 -5.20
N THR A 641 3.03 28.07 -5.93
CA THR A 641 1.69 27.95 -6.53
C THR A 641 0.61 27.64 -5.48
N SER A 642 0.97 26.83 -4.47
CA SER A 642 0.03 26.35 -3.43
C SER A 642 0.06 27.19 -2.15
N GLY A 643 0.92 28.22 -2.07
CA GLY A 643 1.11 29.00 -0.85
C GLY A 643 1.64 28.16 0.32
N ALA A 644 2.46 27.13 0.02
CA ALA A 644 2.97 26.20 1.00
C ALA A 644 4.34 26.59 1.54
N ILE A 645 4.61 26.19 2.78
CA ILE A 645 5.95 26.28 3.40
C ILE A 645 6.70 24.99 3.10
N ILE A 646 8.00 25.07 2.83
CA ILE A 646 8.85 23.89 2.62
C ILE A 646 9.58 23.56 3.92
N VAL A 647 9.32 22.36 4.41
CA VAL A 647 9.98 21.76 5.57
C VAL A 647 11.02 20.75 5.08
N GLY A 648 12.29 21.05 5.34
CA GLY A 648 13.41 20.15 5.04
C GLY A 648 13.92 19.47 6.30
N PHE A 649 13.82 18.15 6.37
CA PHE A 649 14.32 17.36 7.48
C PHE A 649 15.64 16.67 7.12
N ASN A 650 16.72 17.08 7.78
CA ASN A 650 18.09 16.62 7.54
C ASN A 650 18.59 16.77 6.08
N VAL A 651 17.93 17.60 5.27
CA VAL A 651 18.28 17.89 3.87
C VAL A 651 18.66 19.36 3.67
N ARG A 652 19.23 19.67 2.52
CA ARG A 652 19.57 21.02 2.12
C ARG A 652 19.00 21.32 0.74
N PRO A 653 18.61 22.56 0.46
CA PRO A 653 18.17 22.97 -0.86
C PRO A 653 19.33 22.99 -1.85
N ASP A 654 19.04 22.71 -3.11
CA ASP A 654 19.95 22.95 -4.21
C ASP A 654 20.16 24.46 -4.42
N ASN A 655 21.26 24.86 -5.05
CA ASN A 655 21.53 26.27 -5.28
C ASN A 655 20.43 26.95 -6.11
N ALA A 656 19.93 26.26 -7.16
CA ALA A 656 18.81 26.73 -7.97
C ALA A 656 17.52 26.90 -7.15
N ALA A 657 17.22 25.94 -6.28
CA ALA A 657 16.06 25.98 -5.38
C ALA A 657 16.15 27.16 -4.41
N ARG A 658 17.34 27.43 -3.86
CA ARG A 658 17.56 28.57 -2.96
C ARG A 658 17.32 29.91 -3.65
N ASP A 659 17.89 30.08 -4.85
CA ASP A 659 17.75 31.32 -5.62
C ASP A 659 16.30 31.55 -6.06
N ASN A 660 15.60 30.49 -6.45
CA ASN A 660 14.20 30.56 -6.85
C ASN A 660 13.25 30.79 -5.67
N ALA A 661 13.53 30.21 -4.50
CA ALA A 661 12.74 30.44 -3.29
C ALA A 661 12.86 31.94 -2.85
N ALA A 662 14.07 32.52 -2.93
CA ALA A 662 14.26 33.92 -2.64
C ALA A 662 13.49 34.83 -3.62
N ARG A 663 13.41 34.47 -4.91
CA ARG A 663 12.65 35.21 -5.93
C ARG A 663 11.13 35.07 -5.76
N ALA A 664 10.69 33.85 -5.43
CA ALA A 664 9.28 33.53 -5.27
C ALA A 664 8.73 33.83 -3.87
N ASN A 665 9.61 34.31 -2.95
CA ASN A 665 9.29 34.58 -1.55
C ASN A 665 8.68 33.33 -0.83
N VAL A 666 9.23 32.16 -1.14
CA VAL A 666 8.82 30.88 -0.51
C VAL A 666 9.65 30.63 0.73
N GLU A 667 9.00 30.40 1.85
CA GLU A 667 9.66 30.11 3.11
C GLU A 667 10.14 28.67 3.14
N MET A 668 11.42 28.47 3.53
CA MET A 668 12.04 27.15 3.68
C MET A 668 12.62 27.03 5.08
N ARG A 669 12.16 26.04 5.85
CA ARG A 669 12.63 25.75 7.20
C ARG A 669 13.38 24.41 7.21
N MET A 670 14.57 24.40 7.82
CA MET A 670 15.46 23.25 7.82
C MET A 670 15.67 22.75 9.25
N TYR A 671 15.28 21.52 9.51
CA TYR A 671 15.38 20.90 10.83
C TYR A 671 16.32 19.68 10.79
N ARG A 672 16.90 19.36 11.91
CA ARG A 672 17.68 18.15 12.14
C ARG A 672 17.06 17.27 13.22
N VAL A 673 16.27 17.85 14.11
CA VAL A 673 15.57 17.20 15.19
C VAL A 673 14.07 17.35 14.96
N ILE A 674 13.31 16.28 15.07
CA ILE A 674 11.87 16.29 14.77
C ILE A 674 11.07 17.16 15.75
N TYR A 675 11.52 17.24 16.99
CA TYR A 675 10.88 18.08 18.02
C TYR A 675 10.89 19.57 17.66
N ASP A 676 12.01 20.06 17.13
CA ASP A 676 12.15 21.45 16.72
C ASP A 676 11.15 21.77 15.59
N CYS A 677 11.00 20.83 14.66
CA CYS A 677 10.04 20.95 13.57
C CYS A 677 8.60 21.02 14.07
N ILE A 678 8.20 20.10 14.95
CA ILE A 678 6.85 20.04 15.51
C ILE A 678 6.53 21.32 16.29
N ASN A 679 7.41 21.73 17.21
CA ASN A 679 7.20 22.90 18.08
C ASN A 679 7.12 24.21 17.28
N GLU A 680 7.96 24.39 16.24
CA GLU A 680 7.93 25.61 15.43
C GLU A 680 6.65 25.68 14.57
N ILE A 681 6.20 24.55 13.99
CA ILE A 681 4.94 24.49 13.23
C ILE A 681 3.73 24.69 14.16
N GLU A 682 3.73 24.12 15.35
CA GLU A 682 2.69 24.36 16.36
C GLU A 682 2.61 25.84 16.75
N THR A 683 3.75 26.48 16.95
CA THR A 683 3.82 27.91 17.25
C THR A 683 3.30 28.76 16.07
N ALA A 684 3.66 28.39 14.84
CA ALA A 684 3.15 29.05 13.63
C ALA A 684 1.62 28.91 13.51
N MET A 685 1.07 27.73 13.81
CA MET A 685 -0.37 27.50 13.81
C MET A 685 -1.07 28.36 14.86
N LYS A 686 -0.54 28.44 16.09
CA LYS A 686 -1.08 29.32 17.15
C LYS A 686 -1.13 30.78 16.70
N GLY A 687 -0.12 31.24 15.98
CA GLY A 687 -0.10 32.58 15.38
C GLY A 687 -1.17 32.81 14.29
N MET A 688 -1.71 31.76 13.68
CA MET A 688 -2.80 31.83 12.69
C MET A 688 -4.20 31.84 13.30
N LEU A 689 -4.33 31.46 14.57
CA LEU A 689 -5.61 31.45 15.27
C LEU A 689 -6.15 32.86 15.44
N ALA A 690 -7.49 33.01 15.38
CA ALA A 690 -8.10 34.28 15.71
C ALA A 690 -7.94 34.54 17.22
N PRO A 691 -7.60 35.78 17.65
CA PRO A 691 -7.46 36.07 19.06
C PRO A 691 -8.78 35.83 19.78
N LYS A 692 -8.78 34.97 20.78
CA LYS A 692 -9.94 34.76 21.65
C LYS A 692 -9.98 35.86 22.69
N PHE A 693 -11.16 36.46 22.84
CA PHE A 693 -11.40 37.48 23.84
C PHE A 693 -12.30 36.95 24.93
N GLU A 694 -11.92 37.07 26.18
CA GLU A 694 -12.75 36.80 27.33
C GLU A 694 -13.24 38.09 27.97
N GLU A 695 -14.47 38.10 28.41
CA GLU A 695 -15.06 39.22 29.17
C GLU A 695 -14.54 39.20 30.60
N GLN A 696 -13.72 40.15 30.94
CA GLN A 696 -13.28 40.32 32.30
C GLN A 696 -14.05 41.48 32.95
N VAL A 697 -14.94 41.18 33.94
CA VAL A 697 -15.59 42.22 34.75
C VAL A 697 -14.53 42.90 35.58
N ILE A 698 -14.46 44.20 35.47
CA ILE A 698 -13.49 45.06 36.16
C ILE A 698 -14.08 45.80 37.35
N GLY A 699 -15.41 45.95 37.47
CA GLY A 699 -16.07 46.55 38.61
C GLY A 699 -17.59 46.61 38.51
N HIS A 700 -18.23 46.71 39.64
CA HIS A 700 -19.69 46.90 39.79
C HIS A 700 -20.01 48.24 40.30
N VAL A 701 -21.01 48.88 39.71
CA VAL A 701 -21.38 50.25 39.98
C VAL A 701 -22.87 50.37 40.18
N GLU A 702 -23.32 50.91 41.30
CA GLU A 702 -24.73 51.12 41.63
C GLU A 702 -25.19 52.53 41.18
N ILE A 703 -26.36 52.60 40.52
CA ILE A 703 -26.97 53.85 40.12
C ILE A 703 -27.76 54.40 41.34
N ARG A 704 -27.34 55.55 41.87
CA ARG A 704 -27.99 56.17 43.02
C ARG A 704 -28.90 57.33 42.64
N GLN A 705 -28.59 58.04 41.56
CA GLN A 705 -29.36 59.20 41.10
C GLN A 705 -29.33 59.36 39.60
N LEU A 706 -30.36 59.88 38.99
CA LEU A 706 -30.48 60.13 37.57
C LEU A 706 -30.59 61.60 37.23
N TYR A 707 -29.73 62.11 36.40
CA TYR A 707 -29.70 63.45 35.92
C TYR A 707 -30.03 63.58 34.43
N LYS A 708 -31.22 64.14 34.10
CA LYS A 708 -31.58 64.34 32.68
C LYS A 708 -31.04 65.70 32.19
N VAL A 709 -30.14 65.67 31.26
CA VAL A 709 -29.49 66.86 30.67
C VAL A 709 -29.97 67.07 29.26
N SER A 710 -30.65 68.18 28.95
CA SER A 710 -31.36 68.46 27.69
C SER A 710 -30.58 68.37 26.38
N LYS A 711 -29.27 68.21 26.39
CA LYS A 711 -28.41 68.08 25.15
C LYS A 711 -27.51 66.88 25.16
N VAL A 712 -27.43 66.12 26.25
CA VAL A 712 -26.42 65.05 26.45
C VAL A 712 -27.10 63.71 26.75
N GLY A 713 -28.37 63.69 27.17
CA GLY A 713 -29.07 62.46 27.56
C GLY A 713 -29.13 62.29 29.09
N THR A 714 -29.35 61.05 29.52
CA THR A 714 -29.35 60.68 30.94
C THR A 714 -27.95 60.47 31.43
N VAL A 715 -27.53 61.14 32.50
CA VAL A 715 -26.29 60.91 33.21
C VAL A 715 -26.59 60.24 34.55
N CYS A 716 -26.08 59.06 34.77
CA CYS A 716 -26.28 58.27 35.99
C CYS A 716 -25.27 58.72 37.06
N GLY A 717 -25.75 59.20 38.18
CA GLY A 717 -24.94 59.42 39.38
C GLY A 717 -24.75 58.09 40.09
N CYS A 718 -23.56 57.56 39.99
CA CYS A 718 -23.26 56.17 40.38
C CYS A 718 -22.22 56.12 41.50
N TYR A 719 -22.26 55.03 42.24
CA TYR A 719 -21.29 54.68 43.28
C TYR A 719 -20.57 53.36 42.92
N VAL A 720 -19.25 53.34 42.89
CA VAL A 720 -18.46 52.12 42.57
C VAL A 720 -18.41 51.24 43.82
N GLN A 721 -19.13 50.10 43.80
CA GLN A 721 -19.19 49.14 44.90
C GLN A 721 -17.89 48.39 45.05
N ASP A 722 -17.39 47.82 43.94
CA ASP A 722 -16.16 47.06 43.92
C ASP A 722 -15.36 47.31 42.62
N GLY A 723 -14.10 46.88 42.63
CA GLY A 723 -13.22 47.01 41.48
C GLY A 723 -12.91 48.41 41.05
N LYS A 724 -12.84 48.62 39.73
CA LYS A 724 -12.60 49.96 39.12
C LYS A 724 -13.34 50.05 37.77
N VAL A 725 -13.69 51.28 37.44
CA VAL A 725 -14.32 51.60 36.15
C VAL A 725 -13.41 52.46 35.34
N GLN A 726 -13.21 52.09 34.07
CA GLN A 726 -12.35 52.83 33.14
C GLN A 726 -13.16 53.41 32.00
N ARG A 727 -12.75 54.58 31.51
CA ARG A 727 -13.38 55.19 30.34
C ARG A 727 -13.19 54.33 29.10
N GLY A 728 -14.29 54.05 28.37
CA GLY A 728 -14.28 53.25 27.16
C GLY A 728 -14.38 51.75 27.40
N CYS A 729 -14.66 51.32 28.67
CA CYS A 729 -15.03 49.95 28.90
C CYS A 729 -16.48 49.71 28.42
N LYS A 730 -16.81 48.45 28.13
CA LYS A 730 -18.18 48.03 27.88
C LYS A 730 -18.93 47.92 29.20
N VAL A 731 -20.20 48.24 29.17
CA VAL A 731 -21.06 48.23 30.36
C VAL A 731 -22.31 47.42 30.12
N ARG A 732 -22.73 46.71 31.17
CA ARG A 732 -23.92 45.90 31.17
C ARG A 732 -24.79 46.40 32.34
N VAL A 733 -26.04 46.78 32.05
CA VAL A 733 -26.99 47.25 33.07
C VAL A 733 -27.79 46.05 33.57
N VAL A 734 -27.68 45.75 34.83
CA VAL A 734 -28.35 44.65 35.52
C VAL A 734 -29.42 45.20 36.44
N ARG A 735 -30.68 44.79 36.26
CA ARG A 735 -31.85 45.18 37.10
C ARG A 735 -32.40 43.90 37.71
N ASP A 736 -32.53 43.85 39.05
CA ASP A 736 -33.02 42.65 39.76
C ASP A 736 -32.35 41.33 39.36
N GLY A 737 -31.01 41.38 39.04
CA GLY A 737 -30.26 40.21 38.61
C GLY A 737 -30.44 39.85 37.13
N ILE A 738 -31.17 40.63 36.34
CA ILE A 738 -31.40 40.41 34.90
C ILE A 738 -30.70 41.50 34.10
N VAL A 739 -29.94 41.09 33.08
CA VAL A 739 -29.30 42.01 32.14
C VAL A 739 -30.36 42.68 31.28
N VAL A 740 -30.50 44.02 31.40
CA VAL A 740 -31.48 44.78 30.65
C VAL A 740 -30.89 45.41 29.40
N PHE A 741 -29.61 45.79 29.45
CA PHE A 741 -28.94 46.45 28.35
C PHE A 741 -27.41 46.15 28.38
N GLU A 742 -26.82 46.08 27.22
CA GLU A 742 -25.37 45.96 27.02
C GLU A 742 -24.91 46.95 25.96
N GLY A 743 -23.86 47.69 26.28
CA GLY A 743 -23.38 48.77 25.38
C GLY A 743 -22.07 49.35 25.81
N GLU A 744 -21.69 50.47 25.18
CA GLU A 744 -20.47 51.20 25.48
C GLU A 744 -20.70 52.39 26.42
N MET A 745 -19.67 52.66 27.23
CA MET A 745 -19.71 53.81 28.11
C MET A 745 -19.35 55.08 27.30
N ALA A 746 -20.30 55.99 27.15
CA ALA A 746 -20.07 57.26 26.42
C ALA A 746 -19.17 58.25 27.20
N SER A 747 -19.35 58.37 28.49
CA SER A 747 -18.53 59.30 29.33
C SER A 747 -18.41 58.81 30.76
N LEU A 748 -17.22 59.04 31.36
CA LEU A 748 -16.96 58.84 32.80
C LEU A 748 -16.47 60.12 33.43
N ARG A 749 -17.24 60.67 34.44
CA ARG A 749 -16.94 61.89 35.10
C ARG A 749 -16.91 61.77 36.62
N ARG A 750 -16.08 62.57 37.27
CA ARG A 750 -16.10 62.74 38.71
C ARG A 750 -16.32 64.18 39.01
N PHE A 751 -17.46 64.48 39.60
CA PHE A 751 -17.96 65.86 39.75
C PHE A 751 -18.15 66.56 38.39
N LYS A 752 -17.27 67.44 38.01
CA LYS A 752 -17.31 68.18 36.72
C LYS A 752 -16.19 67.78 35.74
N ASP A 753 -15.25 67.01 36.22
CA ASP A 753 -14.04 66.67 35.45
C ASP A 753 -14.17 65.28 34.81
N ASP A 754 -13.75 65.14 33.53
CA ASP A 754 -13.63 63.88 32.85
C ASP A 754 -12.41 63.10 33.39
N VAL A 755 -12.64 61.86 33.86
CA VAL A 755 -11.61 61.01 34.45
C VAL A 755 -11.35 59.78 33.62
N LYS A 756 -10.14 59.22 33.67
CA LYS A 756 -9.76 58.01 32.95
C LYS A 756 -10.24 56.78 33.68
N GLU A 757 -10.19 56.79 35.00
CA GLU A 757 -10.65 55.64 35.84
C GLU A 757 -11.18 56.16 37.19
N VAL A 758 -12.07 55.34 37.78
CA VAL A 758 -12.62 55.55 39.13
C VAL A 758 -12.51 54.23 39.89
N ALA A 759 -11.94 54.29 41.12
CA ALA A 759 -11.77 53.10 41.95
C ALA A 759 -13.00 52.90 42.87
N SER A 760 -13.11 51.75 43.52
CA SER A 760 -14.14 51.43 44.49
C SER A 760 -14.20 52.45 45.61
N GLY A 761 -15.42 52.71 46.13
CA GLY A 761 -15.71 53.65 47.21
C GLY A 761 -15.86 55.11 46.78
N TYR A 762 -15.82 55.40 45.50
CA TYR A 762 -15.97 56.77 44.97
C TYR A 762 -17.24 56.88 44.11
N GLU A 763 -17.79 58.10 44.14
CA GLU A 763 -18.91 58.46 43.27
C GLU A 763 -18.42 58.89 41.91
N CYS A 764 -19.18 58.59 40.87
CA CYS A 764 -18.95 58.94 39.50
C CYS A 764 -20.24 59.19 38.72
N GLY A 765 -20.12 59.94 37.64
CA GLY A 765 -21.18 60.12 36.65
C GLY A 765 -20.87 59.26 35.40
N ILE A 766 -21.75 58.35 35.07
CA ILE A 766 -21.64 57.48 33.89
C ILE A 766 -22.77 57.82 32.94
N GLN A 767 -22.41 57.90 31.65
CA GLN A 767 -23.37 57.99 30.56
C GLN A 767 -23.20 56.75 29.67
N ILE A 768 -24.32 56.09 29.41
CA ILE A 768 -24.35 54.85 28.55
C ILE A 768 -24.80 55.28 27.15
N GLU A 769 -24.15 54.79 26.12
CA GLU A 769 -24.50 55.10 24.73
C GLU A 769 -25.79 54.36 24.31
N LYS A 770 -26.75 55.11 23.71
CA LYS A 770 -27.99 54.57 23.15
C LYS A 770 -29.00 53.94 24.17
N PHE A 771 -28.84 54.18 25.45
CA PHE A 771 -29.74 53.70 26.49
C PHE A 771 -30.30 54.91 27.29
N ASN A 772 -31.61 54.92 27.61
CA ASN A 772 -32.28 55.98 28.28
C ASN A 772 -33.35 55.49 29.31
N ASP A 773 -33.39 54.20 29.64
CA ASP A 773 -34.30 53.60 30.61
C ASP A 773 -33.54 53.18 31.88
N GLU A 774 -32.54 53.97 32.28
CA GLU A 774 -31.83 53.72 33.53
C GLU A 774 -32.77 53.98 34.70
N ARG A 775 -32.64 53.25 35.80
CA ARG A 775 -33.37 53.41 37.03
C ARG A 775 -32.46 53.46 38.26
N GLU A 776 -32.93 54.17 39.28
CA GLU A 776 -32.22 54.15 40.55
C GLU A 776 -32.26 52.74 41.15
N GLY A 777 -31.12 52.23 41.57
CA GLY A 777 -30.92 50.87 42.07
C GLY A 777 -30.43 49.87 41.03
N ASP A 778 -30.33 50.23 39.71
CA ASP A 778 -29.68 49.37 38.71
C ASP A 778 -28.18 49.24 38.98
N ILE A 779 -27.64 48.07 38.74
CA ILE A 779 -26.19 47.80 38.83
C ILE A 779 -25.56 47.82 37.43
N ILE A 780 -24.53 48.63 37.26
CA ILE A 780 -23.74 48.66 36.04
C ILE A 780 -22.49 47.79 36.24
N GLU A 781 -22.38 46.69 35.49
CA GLU A 781 -21.18 45.89 35.42
C GLU A 781 -20.28 46.47 34.33
N ALA A 782 -19.09 46.93 34.72
CA ALA A 782 -18.10 47.37 33.78
C ALA A 782 -17.16 46.20 33.43
N TYR A 783 -16.97 45.88 32.12
CA TYR A 783 -16.11 44.81 31.67
C TYR A 783 -15.23 45.20 30.47
N VAL A 784 -14.14 44.53 30.32
CA VAL A 784 -13.18 44.73 29.22
C VAL A 784 -12.94 43.39 28.53
N MET A 785 -12.91 43.42 27.22
CA MET A 785 -12.50 42.26 26.42
C MET A 785 -11.01 42.10 26.53
N LYS A 786 -10.55 41.08 27.25
CA LYS A 786 -9.12 40.74 27.36
C LYS A 786 -8.80 39.62 26.41
N GLN A 787 -7.80 39.85 25.58
CA GLN A 787 -7.26 38.82 24.73
C GLN A 787 -6.58 37.75 25.60
N ILE A 788 -7.03 36.49 25.46
CA ILE A 788 -6.38 35.34 26.06
C ILE A 788 -5.32 34.87 25.04
N GLU A 789 -4.10 34.72 25.50
CA GLU A 789 -3.09 34.01 24.75
C GLU A 789 -3.49 32.52 24.75
N GLY A 790 -3.85 31.97 23.55
CA GLY A 790 -4.26 30.60 23.33
C GLY A 790 -3.06 29.65 23.26
#